data_7a4d3b4deedffa7919388f1c0ef83b2b
#
_entry.id   7a4d3b4deedffa7919388f1c0ef83b2b
#
_cell.length_a   1.000
_cell.length_b   1.000
_cell.length_c   1.000
_cell.angle_alpha   90.00
_cell.angle_beta   90.00
_cell.angle_gamma   90.00
#
_symmetry.space_group_name_H-M   'P 1'
#
loop_
_entity.id
_entity.type
_entity.pdbx_description
1 polymer ?
#
loop_
_entity_poly.entity_id
_entity_poly.type
_entity_poly.pdbx_seq_one_letter_code
_entity_poly.pdbx_strand_id
1 'polypeptide(L)'
;MSNRLIHLVLLAHCLMLLSSLQARAAPSPKMLVETIDLSSLAISPDGLNVAFRQDQASVERNAFAAGWYVQPLDGAHPPVRVADGVEPVRMIYGLVATAPPKWSPDSRWIYYRAMVGGEIQVWRAAADGSRAEQVTHDAADVESIALSLDGRQLSYTVGPSRETIERSEQEEADRGIRITPNVPLGEEVFRPGVVNGRLADERYTDKGWMEQAGLLAGQPKRRIVLDLASGATHEARPEDLPAFSQDLPIEGLKASSTPAGGNDFRVRSGLDGSVAFVERGASTSTLRVARDPTKSSFIACPAAACKDAVLRSLAWRPDRDDVVFTGADRSSGRQSLYDWNITSGSVKLITSEAGVIGGGRGLMTGESCAVAAQSAVCVMASADVPPHLETVDFATGQRHLLYEPNTTLIAARGPRAQFLTWTDDHGRLFTGQYFPAAGGKPGQRAPLFINYYSCDGYLRGGLGDEWPLASLAGAGIASLCIQARPNDPSGQIASYETALSGVGAAVDLLASRGLVDPSRVGMGGLSFGSEAAQWVMMRSNRLAAVSVATPTLTPTYYLTQSLQGAGFKANLLKEWGLGSPSETPEAWKRLSPAFNIDKLQTPILMQFAEQEYFAAWDYFVPLSESSTPVELYVFPHEPHLQIEPRHQLAANDRNLDWFRFWLQDYVDPDPEKAEQYHRWETMKARWVAARHQAGQDGSRSREHGGGGAPQP
;
A
#
# COMPACT_ATOMS: atom_id res chain seq x y z
N MET A 1 38.77 40.81 41.11
CA MET A 1 38.81 39.50 40.42
C MET A 1 37.42 38.82 40.28
N SER A 2 36.34 39.42 40.81
CA SER A 2 35.02 38.76 40.87
C SER A 2 34.13 38.96 39.62
N ASN A 3 34.24 40.07 38.85
CA ASN A 3 33.32 40.37 37.74
C ASN A 3 33.67 39.68 36.41
N ARG A 4 34.90 39.18 36.22
CA ARG A 4 35.27 38.45 34.98
C ARG A 4 34.84 36.98 34.97
N LEU A 5 34.66 36.35 36.13
CA LEU A 5 34.17 34.97 36.22
C LEU A 5 32.66 34.86 35.91
N ILE A 6 31.87 35.86 36.31
CA ILE A 6 30.41 35.85 36.09
C ILE A 6 30.09 36.05 34.58
N HIS A 7 30.87 36.85 33.86
CA HIS A 7 30.68 37.03 32.41
C HIS A 7 31.10 35.79 31.61
N LEU A 8 32.11 35.03 32.05
CA LEU A 8 32.50 33.75 31.38
C LEU A 8 31.47 32.65 31.62
N VAL A 9 30.85 32.57 32.77
CA VAL A 9 29.81 31.57 33.07
C VAL A 9 28.51 31.88 32.32
N LEU A 10 28.12 33.12 32.18
CA LEU A 10 26.96 33.55 31.40
C LEU A 10 27.17 33.33 29.89
N LEU A 11 28.38 33.59 29.34
CA LEU A 11 28.69 33.30 27.96
C LEU A 11 28.71 31.78 27.68
N ALA A 12 29.22 30.96 28.61
CA ALA A 12 29.22 29.51 28.50
C ALA A 12 27.79 28.91 28.56
N HIS A 13 26.90 29.48 29.40
CA HIS A 13 25.49 29.07 29.42
C HIS A 13 24.71 29.53 28.19
N CYS A 14 24.97 30.73 27.63
CA CYS A 14 24.37 31.13 26.34
C CYS A 14 24.90 30.29 25.17
N LEU A 15 26.15 29.86 25.15
CA LEU A 15 26.70 28.98 24.14
C LEU A 15 26.17 27.54 24.26
N MET A 16 25.89 27.07 25.48
CA MET A 16 25.25 25.74 25.67
C MET A 16 23.75 25.75 25.36
N LEU A 17 23.07 26.90 25.43
CA LEU A 17 21.66 27.01 25.01
C LEU A 17 21.50 27.23 23.49
N LEU A 18 22.55 27.65 22.79
CA LEU A 18 22.55 27.77 21.34
C LEU A 18 22.91 26.46 20.61
N SER A 19 23.38 25.45 21.32
CA SER A 19 23.74 24.15 20.73
C SER A 19 22.61 23.12 20.66
N SER A 20 21.36 23.47 20.97
CA SER A 20 20.24 22.51 20.99
C SER A 20 19.12 22.78 19.97
N LEU A 21 19.31 23.68 19.03
CA LEU A 21 18.45 23.83 17.85
C LEU A 21 19.17 23.36 16.58
N GLN A 22 19.76 22.17 16.62
CA GLN A 22 19.95 21.45 15.37
C GLN A 22 18.55 21.12 14.86
N ALA A 23 18.12 21.81 13.82
CA ALA A 23 16.97 21.40 13.04
C ALA A 23 17.20 19.93 12.70
N ARG A 24 16.42 19.02 13.29
CA ARG A 24 16.48 17.60 12.96
C ARG A 24 16.21 17.51 11.47
N ALA A 25 17.16 16.97 10.71
CA ALA A 25 16.99 16.75 9.29
C ALA A 25 15.81 15.79 9.11
N ALA A 26 14.86 16.17 8.24
CA ALA A 26 13.76 15.26 7.87
C ALA A 26 14.33 14.01 7.17
N PRO A 27 13.60 12.88 7.16
CA PRO A 27 14.03 11.68 6.46
C PRO A 27 14.29 11.98 4.99
N SER A 28 15.41 11.48 4.45
CA SER A 28 15.66 11.52 3.02
C SER A 28 14.79 10.48 2.29
N PRO A 29 14.52 10.63 0.98
CA PRO A 29 13.82 9.62 0.19
C PRO A 29 14.43 8.21 0.34
N LYS A 30 15.76 8.10 0.33
CA LYS A 30 16.45 6.81 0.56
C LYS A 30 16.09 6.19 1.92
N MET A 31 16.07 6.97 2.99
CA MET A 31 15.69 6.45 4.32
C MET A 31 14.25 5.96 4.35
N LEU A 32 13.35 6.62 3.62
CA LEU A 32 11.94 6.19 3.52
C LEU A 32 11.81 4.88 2.73
N VAL A 33 12.53 4.73 1.62
CA VAL A 33 12.58 3.47 0.84
C VAL A 33 13.15 2.33 1.68
N GLU A 34 14.23 2.56 2.42
CA GLU A 34 14.91 1.57 3.25
C GLU A 34 14.27 1.37 4.63
N THR A 35 13.02 1.82 4.83
CA THR A 35 12.23 1.53 6.05
C THR A 35 12.14 0.04 6.28
N ILE A 36 12.38 -0.39 7.52
CA ILE A 36 12.21 -1.79 7.92
C ILE A 36 10.74 -2.05 8.18
N ASP A 37 10.18 -3.02 7.45
CA ASP A 37 8.82 -3.54 7.64
C ASP A 37 8.85 -4.80 8.51
N LEU A 38 7.78 -4.97 9.30
CA LEU A 38 7.57 -6.13 10.17
C LEU A 38 6.27 -6.82 9.79
N SER A 39 6.28 -8.15 9.72
CA SER A 39 5.13 -8.92 9.27
C SER A 39 5.14 -10.37 9.77
N SER A 40 4.09 -11.12 9.46
CA SER A 40 4.02 -12.58 9.59
C SER A 40 4.25 -13.07 11.03
N LEU A 41 3.58 -12.44 12.00
CA LEU A 41 3.73 -12.73 13.42
C LEU A 41 3.09 -14.07 13.81
N ALA A 42 3.77 -14.85 14.63
CA ALA A 42 3.24 -16.07 15.26
C ALA A 42 3.77 -16.25 16.67
N ILE A 43 2.87 -16.45 17.65
CA ILE A 43 3.25 -16.81 19.03
C ILE A 43 3.62 -18.30 19.09
N SER A 44 4.65 -18.62 19.86
CA SER A 44 5.02 -20.02 20.14
C SER A 44 3.94 -20.75 20.97
N PRO A 45 3.77 -22.08 20.82
CA PRO A 45 2.76 -22.83 21.56
C PRO A 45 2.84 -22.71 23.09
N ASP A 46 4.03 -22.50 23.64
CA ASP A 46 4.23 -22.24 25.08
C ASP A 46 3.86 -20.82 25.51
N GLY A 47 3.55 -19.92 24.56
CA GLY A 47 3.18 -18.53 24.83
C GLY A 47 4.32 -17.62 25.24
N LEU A 48 5.58 -18.05 25.12
CA LEU A 48 6.75 -17.30 25.65
C LEU A 48 7.47 -16.48 24.58
N ASN A 49 7.32 -16.82 23.29
CA ASN A 49 8.05 -16.18 22.21
C ASN A 49 7.11 -15.75 21.08
N VAL A 50 7.53 -14.74 20.31
CA VAL A 50 6.94 -14.39 19.01
C VAL A 50 7.99 -14.59 17.92
N ALA A 51 7.61 -15.30 16.85
CA ALA A 51 8.33 -15.29 15.59
C ALA A 51 7.73 -14.21 14.68
N PHE A 52 8.59 -13.52 13.94
CA PHE A 52 8.18 -12.51 12.98
C PHE A 52 9.19 -12.38 11.84
N ARG A 53 8.73 -11.81 10.75
CA ARG A 53 9.57 -11.50 9.60
C ARG A 53 9.89 -10.02 9.58
N GLN A 54 11.14 -9.69 9.26
CA GLN A 54 11.61 -8.34 8.99
C GLN A 54 12.04 -8.27 7.53
N ASP A 55 11.50 -7.28 6.78
CA ASP A 55 11.85 -6.98 5.41
C ASP A 55 12.51 -5.60 5.35
N GLN A 56 13.65 -5.49 4.68
CA GLN A 56 14.35 -4.24 4.47
C GLN A 56 14.79 -4.09 3.02
N ALA A 57 14.37 -3.01 2.37
CA ALA A 57 14.89 -2.63 1.07
C ALA A 57 16.35 -2.19 1.18
N SER A 58 17.15 -2.50 0.17
CA SER A 58 18.51 -1.99 -0.02
C SER A 58 18.63 -1.37 -1.41
N VAL A 59 18.72 -0.07 -1.47
CA VAL A 59 18.93 0.66 -2.73
C VAL A 59 20.27 0.30 -3.36
N GLU A 60 21.33 0.11 -2.53
CA GLU A 60 22.65 -0.26 -3.00
C GLU A 60 22.64 -1.59 -3.75
N ARG A 61 21.99 -2.61 -3.18
CA ARG A 61 21.88 -3.95 -3.78
C ARG A 61 20.74 -4.08 -4.79
N ASN A 62 19.83 -3.14 -4.83
CA ASN A 62 18.58 -3.17 -5.57
C ASN A 62 17.74 -4.43 -5.25
N ALA A 63 17.66 -4.79 -3.99
CA ALA A 63 17.04 -6.01 -3.52
C ALA A 63 16.50 -5.82 -2.11
N PHE A 64 15.60 -6.72 -1.69
CA PHE A 64 15.16 -6.81 -0.32
C PHE A 64 15.98 -7.84 0.44
N ALA A 65 16.25 -7.57 1.70
CA ALA A 65 16.72 -8.55 2.67
C ALA A 65 15.55 -8.89 3.60
N ALA A 66 15.07 -10.12 3.51
CA ALA A 66 14.11 -10.65 4.46
C ALA A 66 14.82 -11.54 5.48
N GLY A 67 14.42 -11.46 6.74
CA GLY A 67 14.95 -12.29 7.81
C GLY A 67 13.84 -12.73 8.77
N TRP A 68 13.98 -13.93 9.30
CA TRP A 68 13.12 -14.42 10.39
C TRP A 68 13.77 -14.18 11.73
N TYR A 69 12.97 -13.72 12.68
CA TYR A 69 13.39 -13.39 14.02
C TYR A 69 12.48 -14.08 15.04
N VAL A 70 13.04 -14.41 16.19
CA VAL A 70 12.32 -14.89 17.37
C VAL A 70 12.67 -13.98 18.55
N GLN A 71 11.67 -13.53 19.28
CA GLN A 71 11.86 -12.68 20.46
C GLN A 71 11.01 -13.16 21.63
N PRO A 72 11.61 -13.24 22.84
CA PRO A 72 10.87 -13.45 24.08
C PRO A 72 9.86 -12.31 24.34
N LEU A 73 8.68 -12.66 24.86
CA LEU A 73 7.64 -11.68 25.17
C LEU A 73 7.88 -10.89 26.46
N ASP A 74 8.91 -11.23 27.21
CA ASP A 74 9.30 -10.55 28.45
C ASP A 74 9.83 -9.12 28.24
N GLY A 75 10.18 -8.77 26.97
CA GLY A 75 10.75 -7.47 26.63
C GLY A 75 12.16 -7.20 27.17
N ALA A 76 12.76 -8.17 27.87
CA ALA A 76 14.10 -8.04 28.46
C ALA A 76 15.23 -8.42 27.49
N HIS A 77 14.90 -9.18 26.44
CA HIS A 77 15.87 -9.69 25.49
C HIS A 77 15.58 -9.17 24.09
N PRO A 78 16.61 -8.80 23.29
CA PRO A 78 16.43 -8.40 21.89
C PRO A 78 16.02 -9.60 21.04
N PRO A 79 15.43 -9.37 19.84
CA PRO A 79 15.13 -10.45 18.92
C PRO A 79 16.40 -11.16 18.44
N VAL A 80 16.32 -12.47 18.31
CA VAL A 80 17.35 -13.31 17.71
C VAL A 80 17.01 -13.54 16.24
N ARG A 81 17.95 -13.24 15.33
CA ARG A 81 17.81 -13.60 13.93
C ARG A 81 18.04 -15.09 13.77
N VAL A 82 17.01 -15.82 13.37
CA VAL A 82 17.03 -17.30 13.29
C VAL A 82 17.22 -17.83 11.87
N ALA A 83 16.98 -16.98 10.86
CA ALA A 83 17.22 -17.34 9.47
C ALA A 83 17.54 -16.09 8.63
N ASP A 84 18.40 -16.30 7.63
CA ASP A 84 18.89 -15.25 6.77
C ASP A 84 18.18 -15.18 5.42
N GLY A 85 18.11 -13.97 4.94
CA GLY A 85 18.36 -13.44 3.62
C GLY A 85 17.65 -14.05 2.43
N VAL A 86 16.35 -14.13 2.50
CA VAL A 86 15.55 -14.53 1.35
C VAL A 86 14.74 -13.35 0.83
N GLU A 87 14.54 -13.28 -0.48
CA GLU A 87 13.64 -12.32 -1.08
C GLU A 87 12.20 -12.54 -0.59
N PRO A 88 11.42 -11.48 -0.37
CA PRO A 88 10.02 -11.65 -0.02
C PRO A 88 9.24 -12.26 -1.19
N VAL A 89 8.44 -13.27 -0.89
CA VAL A 89 7.43 -13.75 -1.85
C VAL A 89 6.40 -12.63 -2.05
N ARG A 90 6.14 -12.28 -3.31
CA ARG A 90 5.20 -11.21 -3.64
C ARG A 90 3.91 -11.76 -4.21
N MET A 91 2.83 -11.08 -3.89
CA MET A 91 1.54 -11.25 -4.53
C MET A 91 1.49 -10.39 -5.80
N ILE A 92 0.44 -10.58 -6.57
CA ILE A 92 0.06 -9.67 -7.65
C ILE A 92 0.10 -8.20 -7.18
N TYR A 93 0.34 -7.28 -8.06
CA TYR A 93 0.55 -5.85 -7.80
C TYR A 93 1.79 -5.50 -6.96
N GLY A 94 2.70 -6.44 -6.69
CA GLY A 94 3.94 -6.17 -5.97
C GLY A 94 3.85 -6.21 -4.45
N LEU A 95 2.68 -6.50 -3.86
CA LEU A 95 2.52 -6.62 -2.42
C LEU A 95 3.27 -7.83 -1.87
N VAL A 96 3.92 -7.67 -0.71
CA VAL A 96 4.57 -8.78 -0.01
C VAL A 96 3.51 -9.72 0.54
N ALA A 97 3.63 -11.02 0.23
CA ALA A 97 2.76 -12.05 0.78
C ALA A 97 3.05 -12.26 2.26
N THR A 98 2.05 -12.02 3.11
CA THR A 98 2.13 -12.34 4.53
C THR A 98 1.82 -13.81 4.74
N ALA A 99 2.71 -14.51 5.43
CA ALA A 99 2.54 -15.93 5.74
C ALA A 99 3.19 -16.23 7.10
N PRO A 100 2.41 -16.17 8.21
CA PRO A 100 2.93 -16.50 9.53
C PRO A 100 3.59 -17.89 9.54
N PRO A 101 4.73 -18.03 10.20
CA PRO A 101 5.43 -19.31 10.29
C PRO A 101 4.63 -20.31 11.13
N LYS A 102 4.87 -21.59 10.92
CA LYS A 102 4.29 -22.66 11.73
C LYS A 102 5.29 -23.07 12.82
N TRP A 103 4.91 -22.94 14.06
CA TRP A 103 5.71 -23.42 15.18
C TRP A 103 5.58 -24.95 15.33
N SER A 104 6.70 -25.61 15.67
CA SER A 104 6.62 -26.97 16.18
C SER A 104 5.89 -27.00 17.54
N PRO A 105 5.17 -28.08 17.90
CA PRO A 105 4.45 -28.18 19.18
C PRO A 105 5.32 -27.99 20.43
N ASP A 106 6.61 -28.30 20.33
CA ASP A 106 7.61 -28.13 21.40
C ASP A 106 8.24 -26.72 21.45
N SER A 107 7.75 -25.77 20.64
CA SER A 107 8.22 -24.38 20.54
C SER A 107 9.71 -24.23 20.16
N ARG A 108 10.33 -25.26 19.57
CA ARG A 108 11.77 -25.26 19.26
C ARG A 108 12.08 -24.87 17.82
N TRP A 109 11.11 -25.01 16.90
CA TRP A 109 11.31 -24.78 15.48
C TRP A 109 10.17 -23.92 14.91
N ILE A 110 10.54 -23.06 13.94
CA ILE A 110 9.59 -22.42 13.03
C ILE A 110 9.76 -22.97 11.62
N TYR A 111 8.65 -23.24 10.95
CA TYR A 111 8.59 -23.67 9.54
C TYR A 111 8.01 -22.52 8.71
N TYR A 112 8.65 -22.18 7.62
CA TYR A 112 8.27 -21.05 6.78
C TYR A 112 8.61 -21.31 5.31
N ARG A 113 7.95 -20.60 4.41
CA ARG A 113 8.33 -20.58 2.99
C ARG A 113 9.41 -19.51 2.78
N ALA A 114 10.39 -19.87 1.96
CA ALA A 114 11.46 -18.95 1.58
C ALA A 114 11.79 -19.10 0.11
N MET A 115 12.03 -17.95 -0.55
CA MET A 115 12.52 -17.91 -1.93
C MET A 115 14.05 -17.79 -1.89
N VAL A 116 14.74 -18.86 -2.27
CA VAL A 116 16.20 -18.93 -2.31
C VAL A 116 16.62 -19.41 -3.69
N GLY A 117 17.46 -18.63 -4.37
CA GLY A 117 17.94 -18.99 -5.71
C GLY A 117 16.83 -19.07 -6.77
N GLY A 118 15.73 -18.33 -6.60
CA GLY A 118 14.57 -18.38 -7.50
C GLY A 118 13.61 -19.56 -7.26
N GLU A 119 13.78 -20.31 -6.19
CA GLU A 119 12.92 -21.44 -5.81
C GLU A 119 12.22 -21.18 -4.49
N ILE A 120 10.92 -21.38 -4.42
CA ILE A 120 10.15 -21.27 -3.18
C ILE A 120 10.01 -22.68 -2.55
N GLN A 121 10.70 -22.88 -1.43
CA GLN A 121 10.69 -24.13 -0.68
C GLN A 121 10.31 -23.89 0.79
N VAL A 122 10.04 -24.99 1.53
CA VAL A 122 9.88 -24.93 2.98
C VAL A 122 11.25 -25.00 3.65
N TRP A 123 11.47 -24.12 4.55
CA TRP A 123 12.63 -24.08 5.44
C TRP A 123 12.18 -24.20 6.89
N ARG A 124 13.06 -24.63 7.78
CA ARG A 124 12.86 -24.52 9.22
C ARG A 124 14.07 -23.87 9.87
N ALA A 125 13.82 -23.16 10.96
CA ALA A 125 14.86 -22.58 11.80
C ALA A 125 14.62 -22.90 13.25
N ALA A 126 15.71 -23.19 13.98
CA ALA A 126 15.66 -23.32 15.43
C ALA A 126 15.38 -21.97 16.07
N ALA A 127 14.50 -21.93 17.07
CA ALA A 127 14.08 -20.70 17.74
C ALA A 127 15.23 -19.95 18.43
N ASP A 128 16.32 -20.65 18.76
CA ASP A 128 17.53 -20.09 19.36
C ASP A 128 18.56 -19.58 18.31
N GLY A 129 18.26 -19.71 17.01
CA GLY A 129 19.13 -19.30 15.92
C GLY A 129 20.31 -20.24 15.64
N SER A 130 20.39 -21.39 16.30
CA SER A 130 21.52 -22.32 16.18
C SER A 130 21.60 -23.02 14.83
N ARG A 131 20.47 -23.14 14.10
CA ARG A 131 20.37 -23.87 12.83
C ARG A 131 19.19 -23.39 11.99
N ALA A 132 19.42 -23.24 10.69
CA ALA A 132 18.36 -23.14 9.67
C ALA A 132 18.65 -24.13 8.54
N GLU A 133 17.62 -24.78 7.99
CA GLU A 133 17.80 -25.78 6.93
C GLU A 133 16.57 -25.88 6.04
N GLN A 134 16.79 -26.25 4.79
CA GLN A 134 15.74 -26.55 3.82
C GLN A 134 15.08 -27.89 4.15
N VAL A 135 13.74 -27.91 4.09
CA VAL A 135 12.93 -29.09 4.45
C VAL A 135 12.36 -29.77 3.20
N THR A 136 12.00 -29.01 2.17
CA THR A 136 11.45 -29.54 0.91
C THR A 136 12.40 -29.26 -0.25
N HIS A 137 12.41 -30.18 -1.23
CA HIS A 137 13.20 -30.10 -2.46
C HIS A 137 12.30 -30.46 -3.66
N ASP A 138 11.12 -29.84 -3.74
CA ASP A 138 10.18 -30.10 -4.81
C ASP A 138 10.61 -29.41 -6.12
N ALA A 139 10.33 -30.05 -7.26
CA ALA A 139 10.57 -29.47 -8.57
C ALA A 139 9.64 -28.27 -8.89
N ALA A 140 8.58 -28.08 -8.08
CA ALA A 140 7.67 -26.96 -8.15
C ALA A 140 7.85 -26.02 -6.95
N ASP A 141 7.33 -24.80 -7.06
CA ASP A 141 7.30 -23.85 -5.96
C ASP A 141 6.22 -24.22 -4.95
N VAL A 142 6.56 -24.12 -3.66
CA VAL A 142 5.62 -24.37 -2.58
C VAL A 142 4.71 -23.16 -2.38
N GLU A 143 3.40 -23.36 -2.51
CA GLU A 143 2.40 -22.29 -2.39
C GLU A 143 1.82 -22.15 -0.97
N SER A 144 1.66 -23.23 -0.25
CA SER A 144 1.14 -23.22 1.13
C SER A 144 1.73 -24.33 1.97
N ILE A 145 1.73 -24.18 3.29
CA ILE A 145 2.21 -25.17 4.25
C ILE A 145 1.23 -25.37 5.40
N ALA A 146 1.20 -26.57 5.94
CA ALA A 146 0.52 -26.93 7.17
C ALA A 146 1.37 -27.90 7.97
N LEU A 147 1.41 -27.76 9.29
CA LEU A 147 2.09 -28.70 10.18
C LEU A 147 1.06 -29.57 10.89
N SER A 148 1.32 -30.87 11.02
CA SER A 148 0.44 -31.75 11.78
C SER A 148 0.41 -31.40 13.26
N LEU A 149 -0.71 -31.67 13.94
CA LEU A 149 -0.90 -31.32 15.36
C LEU A 149 0.17 -31.94 16.27
N ASP A 150 0.73 -33.09 15.91
CA ASP A 150 1.82 -33.75 16.63
C ASP A 150 3.22 -33.30 16.19
N GLY A 151 3.30 -32.43 15.17
CA GLY A 151 4.54 -31.91 14.64
C GLY A 151 5.41 -32.92 13.85
N ARG A 152 4.88 -34.11 13.51
CA ARG A 152 5.65 -35.14 12.82
C ARG A 152 5.58 -35.06 11.31
N GLN A 153 4.56 -34.44 10.77
CA GLN A 153 4.33 -34.34 9.35
C GLN A 153 4.15 -32.87 8.91
N LEU A 154 4.65 -32.58 7.74
CA LEU A 154 4.43 -31.33 7.02
C LEU A 154 3.59 -31.61 5.78
N SER A 155 2.50 -30.89 5.59
CA SER A 155 1.77 -30.87 4.32
C SER A 155 2.08 -29.59 3.56
N TYR A 156 2.32 -29.71 2.25
CA TYR A 156 2.53 -28.53 1.39
C TYR A 156 1.81 -28.69 0.05
N THR A 157 1.49 -27.57 -0.58
CA THR A 157 0.79 -27.54 -1.87
C THR A 157 1.73 -27.00 -2.94
N VAL A 158 1.72 -27.64 -4.11
CA VAL A 158 2.51 -27.29 -5.28
C VAL A 158 1.68 -27.30 -6.55
N GLY A 159 2.03 -26.44 -7.49
CA GLY A 159 1.51 -26.44 -8.86
C GLY A 159 2.39 -27.26 -9.84
N PRO A 160 2.44 -26.88 -11.14
CA PRO A 160 3.37 -27.42 -12.12
C PRO A 160 4.83 -27.18 -11.72
N SER A 161 5.74 -28.06 -12.18
CA SER A 161 7.18 -27.86 -11.93
C SER A 161 7.70 -26.61 -12.66
N ARG A 162 8.74 -25.99 -12.10
CA ARG A 162 9.43 -24.82 -12.68
C ARG A 162 9.86 -25.10 -14.13
N GLU A 163 10.46 -26.28 -14.38
CA GLU A 163 10.85 -26.70 -15.73
C GLU A 163 9.64 -26.77 -16.69
N THR A 164 8.48 -27.25 -16.22
CA THR A 164 7.28 -27.34 -17.06
C THR A 164 6.76 -25.92 -17.42
N ILE A 165 6.80 -24.97 -16.48
CA ILE A 165 6.40 -23.58 -16.73
C ILE A 165 7.36 -22.93 -17.73
N GLU A 166 8.67 -23.02 -17.49
CA GLU A 166 9.70 -22.44 -18.38
C GLU A 166 9.66 -23.03 -19.79
N ARG A 167 9.42 -24.33 -19.91
CA ARG A 167 9.23 -24.98 -21.21
C ARG A 167 7.99 -24.45 -21.92
N SER A 168 6.89 -24.23 -21.21
CA SER A 168 5.67 -23.69 -21.81
C SER A 168 5.85 -22.23 -22.25
N GLU A 169 6.57 -21.42 -21.48
CA GLU A 169 6.95 -20.06 -21.87
C GLU A 169 7.83 -20.07 -23.13
N GLN A 170 8.81 -20.96 -23.19
CA GLN A 170 9.68 -21.10 -24.37
C GLN A 170 8.90 -21.59 -25.61
N GLU A 171 7.97 -22.52 -25.42
CA GLU A 171 7.11 -22.97 -26.52
C GLU A 171 6.20 -21.87 -27.07
N GLU A 172 5.67 -20.99 -26.21
CA GLU A 172 4.93 -19.81 -26.66
C GLU A 172 5.85 -18.84 -27.42
N ALA A 173 7.04 -18.59 -26.92
CA ALA A 173 8.02 -17.73 -27.59
C ALA A 173 8.38 -18.26 -28.98
N ASP A 174 8.61 -19.57 -29.12
CA ASP A 174 9.00 -20.20 -30.39
C ASP A 174 7.86 -20.20 -31.42
N ARG A 175 6.61 -20.28 -30.97
CA ARG A 175 5.42 -20.36 -31.84
C ARG A 175 4.69 -19.04 -32.01
N GLY A 176 5.02 -18.03 -31.23
CA GLY A 176 4.27 -16.79 -31.06
C GLY A 176 3.07 -16.95 -30.14
N ILE A 177 2.82 -15.94 -29.32
CA ILE A 177 1.69 -15.91 -28.40
C ILE A 177 0.39 -15.71 -29.20
N ARG A 178 -0.53 -16.65 -29.06
CA ARG A 178 -1.90 -16.48 -29.58
C ARG A 178 -2.66 -15.53 -28.68
N ILE A 179 -3.05 -14.37 -29.21
CA ILE A 179 -3.83 -13.38 -28.46
C ILE A 179 -5.23 -13.92 -28.16
N THR A 180 -5.50 -14.05 -26.87
CA THR A 180 -6.75 -14.53 -26.29
C THR A 180 -7.18 -13.59 -25.16
N PRO A 181 -8.40 -13.70 -24.59
CA PRO A 181 -8.85 -12.80 -23.53
C PRO A 181 -7.98 -12.78 -22.27
N ASN A 182 -7.14 -13.78 -22.08
CA ASN A 182 -6.26 -13.85 -20.92
C ASN A 182 -4.83 -13.32 -21.16
N VAL A 183 -4.51 -12.86 -22.38
CA VAL A 183 -3.21 -12.24 -22.68
C VAL A 183 -3.30 -10.73 -22.40
N PRO A 184 -2.47 -10.17 -21.50
CA PRO A 184 -2.45 -8.73 -21.25
C PRO A 184 -1.81 -7.99 -22.44
N LEU A 185 -2.58 -7.16 -23.12
CA LEU A 185 -2.14 -6.43 -24.33
C LEU A 185 -1.58 -5.04 -24.04
N GLY A 186 -1.79 -4.51 -22.87
CA GLY A 186 -1.34 -3.16 -22.49
C GLY A 186 0.12 -3.08 -22.07
N GLU A 187 0.83 -4.18 -22.13
CA GLU A 187 2.21 -4.36 -21.69
C GLU A 187 3.00 -5.27 -22.64
N GLU A 188 4.26 -5.51 -22.38
CA GLU A 188 5.05 -6.49 -23.10
C GLU A 188 4.45 -7.89 -22.93
N VAL A 189 4.27 -8.64 -24.02
CA VAL A 189 3.60 -9.95 -23.98
C VAL A 189 4.53 -11.11 -23.63
N PHE A 190 5.86 -10.89 -23.70
CA PHE A 190 6.88 -11.87 -23.32
C PHE A 190 7.61 -11.40 -22.05
N ARG A 191 7.50 -12.19 -20.98
CA ARG A 191 8.18 -11.96 -19.69
C ARG A 191 7.99 -10.55 -19.13
N PRO A 192 6.75 -10.05 -19.06
CA PRO A 192 6.48 -8.66 -18.67
C PRO A 192 6.71 -8.40 -17.18
N GLY A 193 6.62 -9.40 -16.33
CA GLY A 193 6.65 -9.23 -14.88
C GLY A 193 7.59 -10.19 -14.16
N VAL A 194 7.82 -9.90 -12.88
CA VAL A 194 8.63 -10.75 -12.00
C VAL A 194 7.72 -11.68 -11.20
N VAL A 195 7.76 -12.98 -11.53
CA VAL A 195 7.03 -14.03 -10.82
C VAL A 195 8.04 -14.93 -10.11
N ASN A 196 7.91 -15.06 -8.79
CA ASN A 196 8.81 -15.88 -7.97
C ASN A 196 10.32 -15.59 -8.23
N GLY A 197 10.67 -14.30 -8.31
CA GLY A 197 12.06 -13.84 -8.46
C GLY A 197 12.67 -13.96 -9.86
N ARG A 198 11.89 -14.33 -10.87
CA ARG A 198 12.33 -14.36 -12.27
C ARG A 198 11.36 -13.64 -13.19
N LEU A 199 11.84 -13.16 -14.33
CA LEU A 199 10.97 -12.67 -15.40
C LEU A 199 10.17 -13.82 -15.99
N ALA A 200 8.85 -13.68 -16.08
CA ALA A 200 7.93 -14.72 -16.48
C ALA A 200 6.79 -14.17 -17.34
N ASP A 201 6.17 -15.04 -18.14
CA ASP A 201 4.96 -14.72 -18.87
C ASP A 201 3.76 -14.72 -17.90
N GLU A 202 3.00 -13.66 -17.93
CA GLU A 202 1.79 -13.48 -17.13
C GLU A 202 0.52 -13.58 -17.96
N ARG A 203 -0.55 -14.04 -17.34
CA ARG A 203 -1.88 -14.18 -17.95
C ARG A 203 -2.94 -13.68 -16.99
N TYR A 204 -3.99 -13.04 -17.53
CA TYR A 204 -5.18 -12.75 -16.73
C TYR A 204 -5.81 -14.04 -16.20
N THR A 205 -6.26 -13.96 -14.95
CA THR A 205 -7.01 -15.04 -14.30
C THR A 205 -8.51 -14.75 -14.35
N ASP A 206 -9.34 -15.80 -14.21
CA ASP A 206 -10.80 -15.61 -14.13
C ASP A 206 -11.28 -15.14 -12.73
N LYS A 207 -10.35 -14.84 -11.81
CA LYS A 207 -10.68 -14.57 -10.41
C LYS A 207 -11.01 -13.11 -10.12
N GLY A 208 -10.54 -12.19 -10.93
CA GLY A 208 -10.79 -10.79 -10.73
C GLY A 208 -10.37 -9.93 -11.92
N TRP A 209 -10.87 -8.69 -11.96
CA TRP A 209 -10.49 -7.73 -12.97
C TRP A 209 -9.00 -7.34 -12.81
N MET A 210 -8.26 -7.41 -13.91
CA MET A 210 -6.79 -7.16 -13.95
C MET A 210 -5.95 -8.12 -13.09
N GLU A 211 -6.54 -9.17 -12.52
CA GLU A 211 -5.73 -10.14 -11.78
C GLU A 211 -4.93 -11.00 -12.75
N GLN A 212 -3.61 -10.99 -12.59
CA GLN A 212 -2.66 -11.75 -13.39
C GLN A 212 -1.94 -12.81 -12.54
N ALA A 213 -1.44 -13.82 -13.18
CA ALA A 213 -0.60 -14.85 -12.59
C ALA A 213 0.34 -15.43 -13.65
N GLY A 214 1.40 -16.07 -13.22
CA GLY A 214 2.33 -16.75 -14.13
C GLY A 214 1.64 -17.82 -14.99
N LEU A 215 2.24 -18.12 -16.12
CA LEU A 215 1.76 -19.16 -17.04
C LEU A 215 1.55 -20.47 -16.28
N LEU A 216 0.47 -21.19 -16.58
CA LEU A 216 0.04 -22.44 -15.92
C LEU A 216 -0.41 -22.31 -14.45
N ALA A 217 -0.53 -21.12 -13.86
CA ALA A 217 -0.98 -20.96 -12.47
C ALA A 217 -2.40 -21.52 -12.21
N GLY A 218 -3.22 -21.66 -13.26
CA GLY A 218 -4.56 -22.26 -13.20
C GLY A 218 -4.59 -23.79 -13.25
N GLN A 219 -3.43 -24.46 -13.42
CA GLN A 219 -3.38 -25.91 -13.46
C GLN A 219 -3.69 -26.55 -12.09
N PRO A 220 -4.17 -27.81 -12.06
CA PRO A 220 -4.46 -28.51 -10.82
C PRO A 220 -3.26 -28.55 -9.88
N LYS A 221 -3.53 -28.28 -8.61
CA LYS A 221 -2.51 -28.30 -7.55
C LYS A 221 -2.51 -29.65 -6.85
N ARG A 222 -1.32 -30.09 -6.45
CA ARG A 222 -1.11 -31.32 -5.69
C ARG A 222 -0.80 -30.94 -4.23
N ARG A 223 -1.35 -31.67 -3.30
CA ARG A 223 -0.98 -31.59 -1.89
C ARG A 223 -0.10 -32.77 -1.56
N ILE A 224 1.06 -32.49 -0.99
CA ILE A 224 2.06 -33.50 -0.60
C ILE A 224 2.15 -33.51 0.92
N VAL A 225 2.31 -34.72 1.47
CA VAL A 225 2.62 -34.95 2.89
C VAL A 225 4.04 -35.46 2.99
N LEU A 226 4.83 -34.83 3.84
CA LEU A 226 6.22 -35.16 4.15
C LEU A 226 6.30 -35.63 5.60
N ASP A 227 6.81 -36.84 5.85
CA ASP A 227 7.22 -37.29 7.17
C ASP A 227 8.57 -36.63 7.54
N LEU A 228 8.59 -35.83 8.59
CA LEU A 228 9.75 -35.03 8.97
C LEU A 228 10.91 -35.84 9.55
N ALA A 229 10.66 -37.06 10.00
CA ALA A 229 11.70 -37.93 10.55
C ALA A 229 12.41 -38.75 9.46
N SER A 230 11.64 -39.33 8.53
CA SER A 230 12.16 -40.18 7.46
C SER A 230 12.48 -39.45 6.16
N GLY A 231 11.91 -38.25 5.96
CA GLY A 231 11.96 -37.56 4.65
C GLY A 231 11.07 -38.15 3.58
N ALA A 232 10.26 -39.16 3.88
CA ALA A 232 9.37 -39.81 2.93
C ALA A 232 8.20 -38.87 2.57
N THR A 233 7.86 -38.84 1.26
CA THR A 233 6.76 -38.02 0.74
C THR A 233 5.72 -38.91 0.04
N HIS A 234 4.46 -38.48 0.13
CA HIS A 234 3.36 -39.05 -0.68
C HIS A 234 2.33 -37.98 -0.99
N GLU A 235 1.52 -38.19 -1.99
CA GLU A 235 0.38 -37.28 -2.27
C GLU A 235 -0.70 -37.45 -1.19
N ALA A 236 -1.22 -36.34 -0.67
CA ALA A 236 -2.16 -36.37 0.44
C ALA A 236 -3.43 -37.17 0.12
N ARG A 237 -3.84 -38.00 1.03
CA ARG A 237 -5.06 -38.81 0.99
C ARG A 237 -6.11 -38.25 1.96
N PRO A 238 -7.39 -38.58 1.81
CA PRO A 238 -8.42 -38.12 2.73
C PRO A 238 -8.13 -38.44 4.21
N GLU A 239 -7.49 -39.58 4.50
CA GLU A 239 -7.11 -39.97 5.86
C GLU A 239 -6.01 -39.14 6.51
N ASP A 240 -5.20 -38.43 5.71
CA ASP A 240 -4.12 -37.56 6.20
C ASP A 240 -4.67 -36.21 6.69
N LEU A 241 -5.79 -35.73 6.09
CA LEU A 241 -6.30 -34.37 6.29
C LEU A 241 -6.66 -34.01 7.74
N PRO A 242 -7.24 -34.91 8.57
CA PRO A 242 -7.54 -34.56 9.96
C PRO A 242 -6.32 -34.13 10.78
N ALA A 243 -5.11 -34.62 10.48
CA ALA A 243 -3.88 -34.24 11.16
C ALA A 243 -3.52 -32.75 10.94
N PHE A 244 -4.04 -32.12 9.88
CA PHE A 244 -3.78 -30.74 9.48
C PHE A 244 -5.01 -29.84 9.65
N SER A 245 -6.01 -30.23 10.41
CA SER A 245 -7.34 -29.60 10.47
C SER A 245 -7.32 -28.10 10.81
N GLN A 246 -6.34 -27.62 11.54
CA GLN A 246 -6.21 -26.20 11.87
C GLN A 246 -5.84 -25.32 10.67
N ASP A 247 -5.11 -25.87 9.71
CA ASP A 247 -4.56 -25.13 8.56
C ASP A 247 -5.27 -25.45 7.24
N LEU A 248 -6.27 -26.33 7.26
CA LEU A 248 -7.04 -26.64 6.06
C LEU A 248 -8.00 -25.51 5.70
N PRO A 249 -8.31 -25.32 4.39
CA PRO A 249 -9.36 -24.40 3.96
C PRO A 249 -10.67 -24.68 4.70
N ILE A 250 -11.38 -23.62 5.06
CA ILE A 250 -12.68 -23.72 5.74
C ILE A 250 -13.74 -23.95 4.69
N GLU A 251 -14.20 -25.19 4.56
CA GLU A 251 -15.28 -25.59 3.65
C GLU A 251 -16.65 -25.36 4.31
N GLY A 252 -17.71 -25.24 3.51
CA GLY A 252 -19.10 -25.21 3.93
C GLY A 252 -19.69 -23.82 4.21
N LEU A 253 -18.90 -22.82 4.56
CA LEU A 253 -19.38 -21.44 4.59
C LEU A 253 -19.42 -20.91 3.16
N LYS A 254 -20.63 -20.66 2.62
CA LYS A 254 -20.74 -19.99 1.31
C LYS A 254 -19.96 -18.69 1.35
N ALA A 255 -18.95 -18.56 0.50
CA ALA A 255 -18.33 -17.28 0.27
C ALA A 255 -19.44 -16.30 -0.11
N SER A 256 -19.67 -15.26 0.70
CA SER A 256 -20.39 -14.11 0.17
C SER A 256 -19.57 -13.63 -1.01
N SER A 257 -20.21 -13.30 -2.13
CA SER A 257 -19.55 -12.77 -3.33
C SER A 257 -18.67 -11.59 -2.91
N THR A 258 -17.41 -11.89 -2.67
CA THR A 258 -16.40 -10.88 -2.30
C THR A 258 -16.13 -10.06 -3.55
N PRO A 259 -16.27 -8.73 -3.54
CA PRO A 259 -15.71 -7.92 -4.60
C PRO A 259 -14.22 -8.24 -4.73
N ALA A 260 -13.72 -8.29 -5.94
CA ALA A 260 -12.31 -8.52 -6.23
C ALA A 260 -11.46 -7.59 -5.33
N GLY A 261 -10.55 -8.16 -4.52
CA GLY A 261 -9.67 -7.42 -3.60
C GLY A 261 -10.08 -7.39 -2.11
N GLY A 262 -11.14 -8.07 -1.70
CA GLY A 262 -11.52 -8.14 -0.28
C GLY A 262 -10.95 -9.38 0.43
N ASN A 263 -10.20 -9.19 1.54
CA ASN A 263 -9.73 -10.29 2.38
C ASN A 263 -10.90 -11.13 2.91
N ASP A 264 -10.84 -12.43 2.70
CA ASP A 264 -11.77 -13.39 3.28
C ASP A 264 -11.33 -13.68 4.72
N PHE A 265 -11.84 -12.88 5.66
CA PHE A 265 -11.52 -13.04 7.08
C PHE A 265 -12.26 -14.26 7.64
N ARG A 266 -11.57 -15.41 7.67
CA ARG A 266 -12.03 -16.63 8.31
C ARG A 266 -10.94 -17.20 9.18
N VAL A 267 -11.22 -17.41 10.45
CA VAL A 267 -10.24 -17.97 11.40
C VAL A 267 -10.90 -19.10 12.20
N ARG A 268 -10.25 -20.26 12.22
CA ARG A 268 -10.69 -21.44 12.95
C ARG A 268 -10.18 -21.41 14.40
N SER A 269 -11.05 -21.73 15.35
CA SER A 269 -10.67 -21.95 16.76
C SER A 269 -9.86 -23.24 16.90
N GLY A 270 -8.74 -23.18 17.61
CA GLY A 270 -7.99 -24.37 18.00
C GLY A 270 -8.67 -25.19 19.11
N LEU A 271 -9.63 -24.60 19.84
CA LEU A 271 -10.29 -25.24 20.97
C LEU A 271 -11.38 -26.25 20.53
N ASP A 272 -12.28 -25.85 19.64
CA ASP A 272 -13.48 -26.62 19.28
C ASP A 272 -13.76 -26.66 17.78
N GLY A 273 -12.91 -26.07 16.95
CA GLY A 273 -13.08 -25.99 15.51
C GLY A 273 -14.11 -24.97 15.04
N SER A 274 -14.70 -24.18 15.94
CA SER A 274 -15.57 -23.03 15.58
C SER A 274 -14.87 -22.09 14.60
N VAL A 275 -15.64 -21.40 13.74
CA VAL A 275 -15.07 -20.49 12.75
C VAL A 275 -15.62 -19.08 12.97
N ALA A 276 -14.73 -18.12 13.22
CA ALA A 276 -15.06 -16.70 13.16
C ALA A 276 -14.87 -16.18 11.72
N PHE A 277 -15.81 -15.38 11.24
CA PHE A 277 -15.78 -14.84 9.89
C PHE A 277 -16.51 -13.51 9.78
N VAL A 278 -16.18 -12.73 8.76
CA VAL A 278 -16.86 -11.48 8.42
C VAL A 278 -17.86 -11.73 7.29
N GLU A 279 -19.15 -11.58 7.60
CA GLU A 279 -20.19 -11.55 6.58
C GLU A 279 -20.31 -10.14 6.03
N ARG A 280 -20.13 -9.99 4.71
CA ARG A 280 -20.23 -8.69 4.02
C ARG A 280 -21.59 -8.54 3.38
N GLY A 281 -22.36 -7.52 3.78
CA GLY A 281 -23.55 -7.05 3.09
C GLY A 281 -23.19 -5.94 2.07
N ALA A 282 -24.20 -5.42 1.37
CA ALA A 282 -24.03 -4.37 0.36
C ALA A 282 -23.35 -3.10 0.92
N SER A 283 -23.62 -2.73 2.17
CA SER A 283 -23.07 -1.52 2.82
C SER A 283 -22.49 -1.76 4.23
N THR A 284 -22.67 -2.95 4.78
CA THR A 284 -22.27 -3.27 6.15
C THR A 284 -21.50 -4.59 6.19
N SER A 285 -20.58 -4.70 7.16
CA SER A 285 -19.90 -5.95 7.48
C SER A 285 -20.28 -6.35 8.89
N THR A 286 -20.50 -7.65 9.14
CA THR A 286 -20.85 -8.16 10.47
C THR A 286 -19.92 -9.32 10.83
N LEU A 287 -19.30 -9.24 12.01
CA LEU A 287 -18.51 -10.34 12.57
C LEU A 287 -19.46 -11.43 13.11
N ARG A 288 -19.23 -12.68 12.71
CA ARG A 288 -20.02 -13.84 13.09
C ARG A 288 -19.15 -15.02 13.49
N VAL A 289 -19.73 -15.93 14.25
CA VAL A 289 -19.13 -17.22 14.60
C VAL A 289 -20.06 -18.36 14.22
N ALA A 290 -19.55 -19.35 13.51
CA ALA A 290 -20.16 -20.65 13.27
C ALA A 290 -19.57 -21.67 14.24
N ARG A 291 -20.37 -22.25 15.13
CA ARG A 291 -19.93 -23.35 16.00
C ARG A 291 -19.73 -24.65 15.20
N ASP A 292 -20.54 -24.83 14.18
CA ASP A 292 -20.45 -25.90 13.21
C ASP A 292 -20.52 -25.27 11.80
N PRO A 293 -19.40 -25.20 11.08
CA PRO A 293 -19.36 -24.55 9.76
C PRO A 293 -20.21 -25.23 8.69
N THR A 294 -20.68 -26.46 8.96
CA THR A 294 -21.60 -27.20 8.05
C THR A 294 -23.05 -26.78 8.22
N LYS A 295 -23.40 -26.06 9.31
CA LYS A 295 -24.74 -25.58 9.62
C LYS A 295 -24.92 -24.11 9.31
N SER A 296 -26.13 -23.70 8.98
CA SER A 296 -26.49 -22.30 8.68
C SER A 296 -26.83 -21.47 9.93
N SER A 297 -26.38 -21.88 11.13
CA SER A 297 -26.66 -21.17 12.39
C SER A 297 -25.40 -20.41 12.83
N PHE A 298 -25.50 -19.10 12.99
CA PHE A 298 -24.38 -18.22 13.32
C PHE A 298 -24.68 -17.37 14.56
N ILE A 299 -23.66 -17.16 15.39
CA ILE A 299 -23.69 -16.20 16.49
C ILE A 299 -23.17 -14.87 15.93
N ALA A 300 -23.99 -13.83 15.94
CA ALA A 300 -23.57 -12.50 15.50
C ALA A 300 -22.99 -11.70 16.67
N CYS A 301 -21.90 -11.00 16.43
CA CYS A 301 -21.33 -10.07 17.40
C CYS A 301 -22.34 -8.91 17.65
N PRO A 302 -22.73 -8.63 18.93
CA PRO A 302 -23.81 -7.69 19.22
C PRO A 302 -23.40 -6.21 19.15
N ALA A 303 -22.12 -5.90 19.34
CA ALA A 303 -21.65 -4.52 19.47
C ALA A 303 -21.57 -3.76 18.14
N ALA A 304 -21.70 -2.44 18.19
CA ALA A 304 -21.52 -1.55 17.03
C ALA A 304 -20.12 -1.72 16.40
N ALA A 305 -19.07 -1.90 17.21
CA ALA A 305 -17.69 -2.14 16.76
C ALA A 305 -17.56 -3.32 15.77
N CYS A 306 -18.47 -4.30 15.84
CA CYS A 306 -18.48 -5.45 14.94
C CYS A 306 -19.27 -5.23 13.64
N LYS A 307 -19.95 -4.09 13.50
CA LYS A 307 -20.88 -3.80 12.40
C LYS A 307 -20.54 -2.51 11.67
N ASP A 308 -20.18 -1.46 12.43
CA ASP A 308 -19.99 -0.12 11.90
C ASP A 308 -18.53 0.18 11.57
N ALA A 309 -17.60 -0.52 12.22
CA ALA A 309 -16.17 -0.40 11.93
C ALA A 309 -15.78 -1.20 10.68
N VAL A 310 -14.73 -0.74 9.99
CA VAL A 310 -14.07 -1.52 8.97
C VAL A 310 -13.21 -2.57 9.66
N LEU A 311 -13.66 -3.82 9.63
CA LEU A 311 -12.93 -4.93 10.23
C LEU A 311 -11.62 -5.18 9.45
N ARG A 312 -10.50 -5.23 10.15
CA ARG A 312 -9.15 -5.33 9.58
C ARG A 312 -8.47 -6.67 9.84
N SER A 313 -8.74 -7.29 10.99
CA SER A 313 -8.13 -8.56 11.36
C SER A 313 -9.01 -9.34 12.33
N LEU A 314 -8.82 -10.68 12.36
CA LEU A 314 -9.46 -11.59 13.30
C LEU A 314 -8.42 -12.59 13.83
N ALA A 315 -8.52 -12.95 15.10
CA ALA A 315 -7.78 -14.06 15.71
C ALA A 315 -8.58 -14.67 16.88
N TRP A 316 -8.40 -15.96 17.15
CA TRP A 316 -8.92 -16.58 18.37
C TRP A 316 -7.90 -16.47 19.50
N ARG A 317 -8.37 -16.26 20.72
CA ARG A 317 -7.51 -16.42 21.90
C ARG A 317 -7.28 -17.89 22.17
N PRO A 318 -6.04 -18.31 22.42
CA PRO A 318 -5.77 -19.69 22.85
C PRO A 318 -6.56 -20.04 24.11
N ASP A 319 -7.10 -21.27 24.16
CA ASP A 319 -7.81 -21.87 25.30
C ASP A 319 -9.03 -21.07 25.82
N ARG A 320 -9.58 -20.17 25.01
CA ARG A 320 -10.73 -19.33 25.37
C ARG A 320 -11.76 -19.24 24.23
N ASP A 321 -12.99 -18.98 24.63
CA ASP A 321 -14.10 -18.73 23.70
C ASP A 321 -14.20 -17.24 23.34
N ASP A 322 -13.03 -16.66 23.00
CA ASP A 322 -12.90 -15.23 22.75
C ASP A 322 -12.30 -15.00 21.34
N VAL A 323 -12.87 -14.06 20.59
CA VAL A 323 -12.34 -13.58 19.30
C VAL A 323 -11.79 -12.18 19.46
N VAL A 324 -10.50 -12.04 19.16
CA VAL A 324 -9.82 -10.75 19.08
C VAL A 324 -9.93 -10.21 17.66
N PHE A 325 -10.33 -8.95 17.51
CA PHE A 325 -10.44 -8.32 16.20
C PHE A 325 -10.02 -6.86 16.22
N THR A 326 -9.54 -6.37 15.08
CA THR A 326 -9.21 -4.96 14.87
C THR A 326 -10.29 -4.30 14.01
N GLY A 327 -10.81 -3.18 14.48
CA GLY A 327 -11.75 -2.34 13.77
C GLY A 327 -11.16 -0.94 13.52
N ALA A 328 -11.36 -0.39 12.32
CA ALA A 328 -10.98 0.97 11.97
C ALA A 328 -12.21 1.89 11.94
N ASP A 329 -12.14 3.00 12.66
CA ASP A 329 -13.13 4.07 12.61
C ASP A 329 -12.70 5.11 11.57
N ARG A 330 -13.46 5.20 10.50
CA ARG A 330 -13.17 6.11 9.38
C ARG A 330 -13.27 7.59 9.75
N SER A 331 -14.09 7.94 10.74
CA SER A 331 -14.32 9.33 11.13
C SER A 331 -13.18 9.92 11.97
N SER A 332 -12.53 9.07 12.76
CA SER A 332 -11.44 9.45 13.66
C SER A 332 -10.05 9.04 13.15
N GLY A 333 -9.96 8.22 12.08
CA GLY A 333 -8.70 7.64 11.60
C GLY A 333 -8.04 6.69 12.61
N ARG A 334 -8.79 6.21 13.61
CA ARG A 334 -8.28 5.35 14.68
C ARG A 334 -8.56 3.89 14.38
N GLN A 335 -7.61 3.03 14.69
CA GLN A 335 -7.85 1.60 14.81
C GLN A 335 -7.94 1.20 16.29
N SER A 336 -8.74 0.19 16.56
CA SER A 336 -9.02 -0.29 17.91
C SER A 336 -8.99 -1.81 17.93
N LEU A 337 -8.34 -2.36 18.95
CA LEU A 337 -8.31 -3.80 19.24
C LEU A 337 -9.42 -4.13 20.23
N TYR A 338 -10.22 -5.12 19.91
CA TYR A 338 -11.34 -5.58 20.71
C TYR A 338 -11.20 -7.06 21.04
N ASP A 339 -11.81 -7.47 22.15
CA ASP A 339 -11.95 -8.85 22.61
C ASP A 339 -13.45 -9.15 22.76
N TRP A 340 -13.95 -10.11 21.97
CA TRP A 340 -15.35 -10.55 22.00
C TRP A 340 -15.47 -11.93 22.62
N ASN A 341 -16.04 -12.01 23.83
CA ASN A 341 -16.39 -13.29 24.45
C ASN A 341 -17.71 -13.79 23.84
N ILE A 342 -17.65 -14.94 23.17
CA ILE A 342 -18.78 -15.49 22.40
C ILE A 342 -19.91 -15.97 23.33
N THR A 343 -19.56 -16.58 24.46
CA THR A 343 -20.53 -17.16 25.43
C THR A 343 -21.37 -16.07 26.13
N SER A 344 -20.70 -15.00 26.61
CA SER A 344 -21.41 -13.89 27.28
C SER A 344 -21.95 -12.83 26.34
N GLY A 345 -21.44 -12.78 25.09
CA GLY A 345 -21.72 -11.72 24.14
C GLY A 345 -21.00 -10.40 24.45
N SER A 346 -20.15 -10.34 25.48
CA SER A 346 -19.47 -9.09 25.85
C SER A 346 -18.37 -8.75 24.86
N VAL A 347 -18.28 -7.47 24.49
CA VAL A 347 -17.19 -6.93 23.63
C VAL A 347 -16.45 -5.87 24.42
N LYS A 348 -15.17 -6.09 24.67
CA LYS A 348 -14.28 -5.18 25.41
C LYS A 348 -13.36 -4.48 24.45
N LEU A 349 -13.28 -3.13 24.51
CA LEU A 349 -12.20 -2.35 23.90
C LEU A 349 -10.93 -2.59 24.73
N ILE A 350 -9.88 -3.07 24.08
CA ILE A 350 -8.59 -3.33 24.72
C ILE A 350 -7.69 -2.09 24.59
N THR A 351 -7.41 -1.65 23.37
CA THR A 351 -6.60 -0.45 23.12
C THR A 351 -7.01 0.22 21.82
N SER A 352 -6.57 1.46 21.62
CA SER A 352 -6.87 2.24 20.42
C SER A 352 -5.68 3.10 20.03
N GLU A 353 -5.38 3.22 18.72
CA GLU A 353 -4.27 3.97 18.17
C GLU A 353 -4.73 4.90 17.03
N ALA A 354 -4.09 6.08 16.91
CA ALA A 354 -4.23 6.94 15.76
C ALA A 354 -3.27 6.49 14.64
N GLY A 355 -3.50 5.29 14.13
CA GLY A 355 -2.66 4.58 13.18
C GLY A 355 -3.15 3.16 12.99
N VAL A 356 -2.26 2.25 12.60
CA VAL A 356 -2.59 0.83 12.43
C VAL A 356 -2.22 0.00 13.66
N ILE A 357 -3.08 -0.98 13.94
CA ILE A 357 -2.86 -2.04 14.92
C ILE A 357 -2.87 -3.37 14.16
N GLY A 358 -1.69 -3.94 13.94
CA GLY A 358 -1.50 -5.08 13.05
C GLY A 358 -1.24 -4.65 11.60
N GLY A 359 -0.12 -5.07 11.03
CA GLY A 359 0.31 -4.78 9.67
C GLY A 359 0.79 -3.34 9.43
N GLY A 360 2.06 -3.13 9.17
CA GLY A 360 2.67 -1.80 9.07
C GLY A 360 2.25 -0.93 7.87
N ARG A 361 1.56 -1.48 6.86
CA ARG A 361 1.16 -0.79 5.61
C ARG A 361 -0.34 -0.60 5.41
N GLY A 362 -1.18 -1.05 6.29
CA GLY A 362 -2.58 -0.64 6.41
C GLY A 362 -3.59 -0.92 5.29
N LEU A 363 -3.23 -1.08 4.03
CA LEU A 363 -4.22 -0.98 2.98
C LEU A 363 -4.81 -2.30 2.48
N MET A 364 -4.03 -3.34 2.30
CA MET A 364 -4.50 -4.57 1.65
C MET A 364 -4.18 -5.85 2.41
N THR A 365 -3.33 -5.78 3.40
CA THR A 365 -2.90 -6.91 4.22
C THR A 365 -3.16 -6.59 5.68
N GLY A 366 -4.40 -6.74 6.13
CA GLY A 366 -4.72 -6.69 7.54
C GLY A 366 -4.08 -7.90 8.23
N GLU A 367 -2.82 -7.80 8.63
CA GLU A 367 -2.24 -8.81 9.50
C GLU A 367 -2.90 -8.73 10.86
N SER A 368 -3.33 -9.88 11.34
CA SER A 368 -3.80 -9.98 12.72
C SER A 368 -2.61 -9.83 13.66
N CYS A 369 -2.84 -9.19 14.81
CA CYS A 369 -1.92 -9.36 15.92
C CYS A 369 -1.75 -10.85 16.24
N ALA A 370 -0.57 -11.28 16.57
CA ALA A 370 -0.36 -12.63 17.11
C ALA A 370 -0.87 -12.68 18.55
N VAL A 371 -1.75 -13.63 18.85
CA VAL A 371 -2.53 -13.64 20.09
C VAL A 371 -2.05 -14.77 21.00
N ALA A 372 -1.66 -14.41 22.24
CA ALA A 372 -1.40 -15.31 23.34
C ALA A 372 -2.60 -15.33 24.31
N ALA A 373 -2.55 -16.17 25.35
CA ALA A 373 -3.64 -16.30 26.31
C ALA A 373 -3.97 -15.00 27.07
N GLN A 374 -2.96 -14.17 27.39
CA GLN A 374 -3.11 -12.95 28.20
C GLN A 374 -2.78 -11.65 27.45
N SER A 375 -2.17 -11.72 26.30
CA SER A 375 -1.71 -10.57 25.52
C SER A 375 -1.74 -10.81 24.03
N ALA A 376 -1.59 -9.73 23.26
CA ALA A 376 -1.29 -9.79 21.84
C ALA A 376 0.03 -9.12 21.53
N VAL A 377 0.72 -9.57 20.49
CA VAL A 377 1.83 -8.84 19.85
C VAL A 377 1.33 -8.27 18.53
N CYS A 378 1.46 -6.96 18.38
CA CYS A 378 0.97 -6.25 17.21
C CYS A 378 2.11 -5.46 16.54
N VAL A 379 2.10 -5.42 15.21
CA VAL A 379 2.85 -4.39 14.49
C VAL A 379 2.05 -3.10 14.60
N MET A 380 2.68 -2.08 15.16
CA MET A 380 2.11 -0.74 15.29
C MET A 380 2.81 0.23 14.35
N ALA A 381 2.07 1.17 13.78
CA ALA A 381 2.61 2.28 13.00
C ALA A 381 1.60 3.43 12.98
N SER A 382 2.09 4.68 12.87
CA SER A 382 1.24 5.85 12.61
C SER A 382 1.85 6.71 11.51
N ALA A 383 1.20 7.78 11.12
CA ALA A 383 1.59 8.59 9.97
C ALA A 383 3.08 8.98 9.95
N ASP A 384 3.65 9.29 11.12
CA ASP A 384 5.05 9.70 11.30
C ASP A 384 5.84 8.78 12.25
N VAL A 385 5.29 7.61 12.61
CA VAL A 385 5.98 6.59 13.41
C VAL A 385 6.08 5.29 12.59
N PRO A 386 7.30 4.86 12.26
CA PRO A 386 7.51 3.67 11.44
C PRO A 386 7.10 2.39 12.15
N PRO A 387 6.99 1.25 11.44
CA PRO A 387 6.60 -0.03 12.01
C PRO A 387 7.49 -0.48 13.16
N HIS A 388 6.87 -0.90 14.26
CA HIS A 388 7.50 -1.45 15.46
C HIS A 388 6.60 -2.51 16.11
N LEU A 389 7.13 -3.34 17.01
CA LEU A 389 6.33 -4.32 17.74
C LEU A 389 5.99 -3.81 19.13
N GLU A 390 4.74 -4.01 19.52
CA GLU A 390 4.28 -3.82 20.90
C GLU A 390 3.53 -5.05 21.41
N THR A 391 3.69 -5.32 22.70
CA THR A 391 2.77 -6.20 23.44
C THR A 391 1.61 -5.40 23.98
N VAL A 392 0.41 -5.99 23.94
CA VAL A 392 -0.83 -5.40 24.44
C VAL A 392 -1.45 -6.37 25.44
N ASP A 393 -1.54 -5.99 26.71
CA ASP A 393 -2.16 -6.79 27.77
C ASP A 393 -3.70 -6.74 27.69
N PHE A 394 -4.37 -7.87 27.66
CA PHE A 394 -5.85 -7.92 27.51
C PHE A 394 -6.62 -7.49 28.76
N ALA A 395 -6.03 -7.63 29.93
CA ALA A 395 -6.71 -7.25 31.17
C ALA A 395 -6.72 -5.73 31.37
N THR A 396 -5.58 -5.10 31.13
CA THR A 396 -5.34 -3.67 31.41
C THR A 396 -5.41 -2.77 30.17
N GLY A 397 -5.15 -3.32 28.97
CA GLY A 397 -4.96 -2.56 27.73
C GLY A 397 -3.60 -1.84 27.67
N GLN A 398 -2.71 -2.09 28.62
CA GLN A 398 -1.36 -1.51 28.62
C GLN A 398 -0.55 -2.03 27.45
N ARG A 399 0.24 -1.12 26.86
CA ARG A 399 1.13 -1.36 25.73
C ARG A 399 2.57 -1.24 26.17
N HIS A 400 3.41 -2.15 25.72
CA HIS A 400 4.85 -2.11 25.97
C HIS A 400 5.59 -2.31 24.65
N LEU A 401 6.55 -1.41 24.39
CA LEU A 401 7.43 -1.54 23.22
C LEU A 401 8.24 -2.82 23.36
N LEU A 402 8.12 -3.71 22.39
CA LEU A 402 8.86 -4.97 22.34
C LEU A 402 10.08 -4.85 21.41
N TYR A 403 9.92 -4.24 20.23
CA TYR A 403 11.01 -4.10 19.27
C TYR A 403 10.85 -2.86 18.39
N GLU A 404 11.91 -2.06 18.26
CA GLU A 404 11.99 -0.85 17.43
C GLU A 404 13.18 -0.94 16.47
N PRO A 405 12.97 -1.40 15.22
CA PRO A 405 14.06 -1.55 14.26
C PRO A 405 14.43 -0.23 13.56
N ASN A 406 13.52 0.76 13.51
CA ASN A 406 13.64 1.97 12.72
C ASN A 406 14.21 3.18 13.49
N THR A 407 15.13 2.96 14.43
CA THR A 407 15.66 4.01 15.32
C THR A 407 16.28 5.19 14.58
N THR A 408 16.99 4.94 13.47
CA THR A 408 17.58 6.00 12.63
C THR A 408 16.51 6.88 11.99
N LEU A 409 15.43 6.27 11.52
CA LEU A 409 14.31 6.98 10.91
C LEU A 409 13.56 7.84 11.95
N ILE A 410 13.36 7.29 13.16
CA ILE A 410 12.78 8.03 14.29
C ILE A 410 13.65 9.22 14.69
N ALA A 411 14.97 9.05 14.69
CA ALA A 411 15.91 10.14 15.00
C ALA A 411 15.86 11.26 13.95
N ALA A 412 15.65 10.92 12.66
CA ALA A 412 15.52 11.84 11.55
C ALA A 412 14.11 12.42 11.37
N ARG A 413 13.13 12.00 12.18
CA ARG A 413 11.75 12.43 12.06
C ARG A 413 11.62 13.95 12.15
N GLY A 414 10.99 14.55 11.12
CA GLY A 414 10.68 15.97 11.03
C GLY A 414 9.51 16.40 11.94
N PRO A 415 8.76 17.46 11.56
CA PRO A 415 7.56 17.87 12.28
C PRO A 415 6.55 16.71 12.40
N ARG A 416 5.87 16.65 13.56
CA ARG A 416 4.87 15.61 13.84
C ARG A 416 3.67 15.76 12.92
N ALA A 417 3.21 14.62 12.39
CA ALA A 417 1.95 14.56 11.67
C ALA A 417 0.77 14.95 12.56
N GLN A 418 -0.21 15.64 11.97
CA GLN A 418 -1.42 16.11 12.64
C GLN A 418 -2.63 15.51 11.94
N PHE A 419 -3.47 14.82 12.69
CA PHE A 419 -4.76 14.36 12.18
C PHE A 419 -5.71 15.54 12.00
N LEU A 420 -6.25 15.71 10.79
CA LEU A 420 -7.20 16.77 10.46
C LEU A 420 -8.55 16.18 10.07
N THR A 421 -9.59 16.93 10.41
CA THR A 421 -10.95 16.69 9.92
C THR A 421 -11.53 17.98 9.33
N TRP A 422 -12.31 17.85 8.26
CA TRP A 422 -13.02 18.96 7.64
C TRP A 422 -14.27 18.47 6.88
N THR A 423 -15.13 19.40 6.52
CA THR A 423 -16.29 19.13 5.69
C THR A 423 -16.18 19.92 4.39
N ASP A 424 -16.70 19.37 3.31
CA ASP A 424 -16.88 20.08 2.06
C ASP A 424 -18.22 20.85 2.03
N ASP A 425 -18.49 21.52 0.91
CA ASP A 425 -19.71 22.32 0.68
C ASP A 425 -21.00 21.46 0.70
N HIS A 426 -20.87 20.14 0.55
CA HIS A 426 -21.98 19.18 0.61
C HIS A 426 -22.15 18.59 2.02
N GLY A 427 -21.40 19.05 3.01
CA GLY A 427 -21.41 18.53 4.37
C GLY A 427 -20.76 17.15 4.54
N ARG A 428 -19.99 16.68 3.55
CA ARG A 428 -19.28 15.41 3.62
C ARG A 428 -18.04 15.54 4.46
N LEU A 429 -17.90 14.67 5.48
CA LEU A 429 -16.74 14.63 6.35
C LEU A 429 -15.53 14.00 5.63
N PHE A 430 -14.39 14.65 5.70
CA PHE A 430 -13.07 14.16 5.28
C PHE A 430 -12.11 14.10 6.45
N THR A 431 -11.11 13.24 6.31
CA THR A 431 -10.01 13.09 7.26
C THR A 431 -8.67 13.02 6.53
N GLY A 432 -7.60 13.38 7.21
CA GLY A 432 -6.26 13.31 6.60
C GLY A 432 -5.15 13.50 7.63
N GLN A 433 -3.92 13.26 7.16
CA GLN A 433 -2.69 13.41 7.91
C GLN A 433 -1.88 14.57 7.34
N TYR A 434 -1.72 15.63 8.12
CA TYR A 434 -1.01 16.83 7.72
C TYR A 434 0.40 16.88 8.32
N PHE A 435 1.40 17.04 7.48
CA PHE A 435 2.79 17.26 7.86
C PHE A 435 3.10 18.74 7.67
N PRO A 436 3.32 19.51 8.75
CA PRO A 436 3.71 20.91 8.64
C PRO A 436 5.06 21.07 7.93
N ALA A 437 5.19 22.12 7.12
CA ALA A 437 6.47 22.44 6.49
C ALA A 437 7.55 22.79 7.53
N ALA A 438 8.74 22.20 7.40
CA ALA A 438 9.87 22.55 8.23
C ALA A 438 10.47 23.91 7.85
N GLY A 439 11.07 24.62 8.80
CA GLY A 439 11.84 25.84 8.55
C GLY A 439 11.03 27.08 8.14
N GLY A 440 9.71 27.02 8.21
CA GLY A 440 8.84 28.16 7.87
C GLY A 440 9.05 29.36 8.79
N LYS A 441 9.15 30.57 8.22
CA LYS A 441 9.19 31.80 9.01
C LYS A 441 7.77 32.11 9.51
N PRO A 442 7.61 32.68 10.72
CA PRO A 442 6.31 33.14 11.21
C PRO A 442 5.63 34.07 10.19
N GLY A 443 4.37 33.74 9.82
CA GLY A 443 3.60 34.51 8.84
C GLY A 443 3.88 34.15 7.36
N GLN A 444 4.83 33.29 7.06
CA GLN A 444 5.06 32.80 5.71
C GLN A 444 4.22 31.54 5.45
N ARG A 445 3.38 31.58 4.42
CA ARG A 445 2.58 30.44 3.96
C ARG A 445 3.45 29.48 3.15
N ALA A 446 3.43 28.20 3.51
CA ALA A 446 4.19 27.17 2.81
C ALA A 446 3.46 26.72 1.52
N PRO A 447 4.17 26.21 0.49
CA PRO A 447 3.55 25.40 -0.53
C PRO A 447 2.92 24.15 0.08
N LEU A 448 1.94 23.54 -0.62
CA LEU A 448 1.25 22.34 -0.18
C LEU A 448 1.37 21.25 -1.23
N PHE A 449 1.74 20.05 -0.82
CA PHE A 449 1.57 18.82 -1.60
C PHE A 449 0.40 18.01 -1.05
N ILE A 450 -0.43 17.43 -1.94
CA ILE A 450 -1.59 16.60 -1.56
C ILE A 450 -1.47 15.23 -2.22
N ASN A 451 -1.65 14.18 -1.41
CA ASN A 451 -1.94 12.83 -1.84
C ASN A 451 -3.37 12.47 -1.42
N TYR A 452 -4.14 11.86 -2.31
CA TYR A 452 -5.53 11.48 -2.06
C TYR A 452 -5.72 10.00 -2.34
N TYR A 453 -5.65 9.14 -1.32
CA TYR A 453 -6.03 7.72 -1.44
C TYR A 453 -6.14 7.06 -0.08
N SER A 454 -5.06 6.52 0.46
CA SER A 454 -5.01 5.87 1.75
C SER A 454 -3.94 6.48 2.63
N CYS A 455 -4.31 6.74 3.88
CA CYS A 455 -3.47 7.40 4.86
C CYS A 455 -3.28 6.56 6.13
N ASP A 456 -3.45 5.25 6.01
CA ASP A 456 -3.29 4.32 7.14
C ASP A 456 -1.80 3.95 7.33
N GLY A 457 -1.36 3.83 8.56
CA GLY A 457 -0.02 3.39 8.93
C GLY A 457 1.07 4.44 8.72
N TYR A 458 2.30 4.01 8.49
CA TYR A 458 3.44 4.87 8.25
C TYR A 458 3.43 5.42 6.83
N LEU A 459 3.40 6.75 6.71
CA LEU A 459 3.26 7.43 5.44
C LEU A 459 4.63 7.80 4.87
N ARG A 460 5.31 6.83 4.26
CA ARG A 460 6.60 7.03 3.60
C ARG A 460 6.48 7.56 2.18
N GLY A 461 5.30 7.40 1.57
CA GLY A 461 4.95 7.84 0.23
C GLY A 461 3.51 7.48 -0.06
N GLY A 462 3.03 7.64 -1.28
CA GLY A 462 1.72 7.19 -1.71
C GLY A 462 1.52 5.67 -1.51
N LEU A 463 0.56 5.10 -2.20
CA LEU A 463 0.27 3.66 -2.08
C LEU A 463 1.47 2.80 -2.55
N GLY A 464 2.24 3.27 -3.53
CA GLY A 464 3.45 2.64 -4.05
C GLY A 464 4.76 3.29 -3.56
N ASP A 465 4.68 4.14 -2.52
CA ASP A 465 5.82 4.84 -1.92
C ASP A 465 6.52 5.85 -2.86
N GLU A 466 5.82 6.37 -3.88
CA GLU A 466 6.36 7.30 -4.89
C GLU A 466 6.37 8.77 -4.44
N TRP A 467 5.77 9.11 -3.31
CA TRP A 467 5.70 10.47 -2.77
C TRP A 467 6.24 10.52 -1.35
N PRO A 468 7.43 11.08 -1.16
CA PRO A 468 8.09 11.12 0.13
C PRO A 468 7.56 12.27 0.99
N LEU A 469 6.38 12.10 1.63
CA LEU A 469 5.66 13.13 2.36
C LEU A 469 6.52 13.82 3.44
N ALA A 470 7.25 13.04 4.22
CA ALA A 470 8.11 13.57 5.27
C ALA A 470 9.32 14.34 4.70
N SER A 471 9.88 13.90 3.55
CA SER A 471 10.98 14.60 2.87
C SER A 471 10.50 15.91 2.25
N LEU A 472 9.30 15.94 1.64
CA LEU A 472 8.66 17.15 1.13
C LEU A 472 8.44 18.16 2.27
N ALA A 473 7.89 17.70 3.40
CA ALA A 473 7.72 18.54 4.58
C ALA A 473 9.06 19.09 5.10
N GLY A 474 10.10 18.26 5.12
CA GLY A 474 11.47 18.66 5.46
C GLY A 474 12.06 19.69 4.51
N ALA A 475 11.71 19.63 3.23
CA ALA A 475 12.11 20.60 2.21
C ALA A 475 11.26 21.90 2.21
N GLY A 476 10.37 22.07 3.19
CA GLY A 476 9.55 23.28 3.34
C GLY A 476 8.26 23.28 2.50
N ILE A 477 7.81 22.13 2.01
CA ILE A 477 6.53 21.92 1.34
C ILE A 477 5.63 21.15 2.31
N ALA A 478 4.62 21.79 2.89
CA ALA A 478 3.65 21.07 3.72
C ALA A 478 3.02 19.94 2.93
N SER A 479 2.78 18.79 3.57
CA SER A 479 2.22 17.63 2.87
C SER A 479 0.94 17.17 3.56
N LEU A 480 -0.07 16.81 2.77
CA LEU A 480 -1.36 16.33 3.25
C LEU A 480 -1.72 15.02 2.55
N CYS A 481 -1.84 13.96 3.31
CA CYS A 481 -2.52 12.75 2.84
C CYS A 481 -4.00 12.86 3.20
N ILE A 482 -4.89 12.79 2.21
CA ILE A 482 -6.35 12.78 2.39
C ILE A 482 -6.85 11.35 2.28
N GLN A 483 -7.50 10.85 3.32
CA GLN A 483 -8.12 9.51 3.28
C GLN A 483 -9.29 9.52 2.30
N ALA A 484 -9.18 8.73 1.23
CA ALA A 484 -10.26 8.60 0.26
C ALA A 484 -11.54 8.09 0.94
N ARG A 485 -12.66 8.69 0.56
CA ARG A 485 -13.97 8.20 0.98
C ARG A 485 -14.29 6.88 0.27
N PRO A 486 -15.18 6.06 0.84
CA PRO A 486 -15.72 4.91 0.11
C PRO A 486 -16.26 5.34 -1.25
N ASN A 487 -16.15 4.46 -2.25
CA ASN A 487 -16.71 4.71 -3.56
C ASN A 487 -18.19 5.11 -3.45
N ASP A 488 -18.55 6.14 -4.20
CA ASP A 488 -19.93 6.61 -4.25
C ASP A 488 -20.79 5.55 -4.97
N PRO A 489 -21.93 5.15 -4.41
CA PRO A 489 -22.80 4.19 -5.06
C PRO A 489 -23.39 4.68 -6.39
N SER A 490 -23.30 5.98 -6.69
CA SER A 490 -23.67 6.57 -7.98
C SER A 490 -22.64 6.38 -9.08
N GLY A 491 -21.50 5.74 -8.77
CA GLY A 491 -20.43 5.42 -9.71
C GLY A 491 -19.15 6.22 -9.50
N GLN A 492 -18.15 5.88 -10.28
CA GLN A 492 -16.77 6.37 -10.11
C GLN A 492 -16.63 7.88 -10.34
N ILE A 493 -17.40 8.44 -11.30
CA ILE A 493 -17.38 9.89 -11.54
C ILE A 493 -17.84 10.68 -10.30
N ALA A 494 -18.84 10.18 -9.58
CA ALA A 494 -19.26 10.80 -8.32
C ALA A 494 -18.17 10.73 -7.26
N SER A 495 -17.37 9.66 -7.25
CA SER A 495 -16.19 9.53 -6.38
C SER A 495 -15.11 10.57 -6.74
N TYR A 496 -14.88 10.85 -8.03
CA TYR A 496 -13.96 11.90 -8.47
C TYR A 496 -14.44 13.31 -8.09
N GLU A 497 -15.74 13.61 -8.24
CA GLU A 497 -16.33 14.88 -7.80
C GLU A 497 -16.22 15.03 -6.27
N THR A 498 -16.35 13.95 -5.54
CA THR A 498 -16.12 13.93 -4.09
C THR A 498 -14.66 14.23 -3.75
N ALA A 499 -13.70 13.67 -4.48
CA ALA A 499 -12.28 13.98 -4.31
C ALA A 499 -11.98 15.46 -4.63
N LEU A 500 -12.51 15.99 -5.74
CA LEU A 500 -12.37 17.40 -6.13
C LEU A 500 -12.85 18.36 -5.02
N SER A 501 -14.04 18.11 -4.49
CA SER A 501 -14.63 18.93 -3.42
C SER A 501 -13.82 18.82 -2.13
N GLY A 502 -13.43 17.60 -1.72
CA GLY A 502 -12.64 17.37 -0.50
C GLY A 502 -11.25 18.01 -0.54
N VAL A 503 -10.57 17.94 -1.69
CA VAL A 503 -9.28 18.60 -1.95
C VAL A 503 -9.44 20.12 -1.89
N GLY A 504 -10.46 20.66 -2.56
CA GLY A 504 -10.76 22.09 -2.53
C GLY A 504 -10.96 22.61 -1.09
N ALA A 505 -11.83 21.95 -0.33
CA ALA A 505 -12.11 22.30 1.05
C ALA A 505 -10.88 22.21 1.98
N ALA A 506 -10.00 21.20 1.75
CA ALA A 506 -8.76 21.08 2.50
C ALA A 506 -7.80 22.26 2.24
N VAL A 507 -7.62 22.65 0.97
CA VAL A 507 -6.78 23.81 0.60
C VAL A 507 -7.33 25.08 1.25
N ASP A 508 -8.64 25.32 1.15
CA ASP A 508 -9.29 26.51 1.71
C ASP A 508 -9.17 26.54 3.23
N LEU A 509 -9.34 25.41 3.92
CA LEU A 509 -9.13 25.29 5.36
C LEU A 509 -7.70 25.67 5.78
N LEU A 510 -6.70 25.05 5.14
CA LEU A 510 -5.30 25.28 5.50
C LEU A 510 -4.85 26.72 5.16
N ALA A 511 -5.35 27.27 4.04
CA ALA A 511 -5.10 28.66 3.65
C ALA A 511 -5.75 29.66 4.61
N SER A 512 -6.99 29.42 5.05
CA SER A 512 -7.69 30.27 6.03
C SER A 512 -6.99 30.29 7.39
N ARG A 513 -6.31 29.19 7.77
CA ARG A 513 -5.47 29.10 8.96
C ARG A 513 -4.09 29.77 8.77
N GLY A 514 -3.78 30.29 7.58
CA GLY A 514 -2.49 30.91 7.28
C GLY A 514 -1.33 29.91 7.13
N LEU A 515 -1.60 28.62 7.05
CA LEU A 515 -0.59 27.55 7.02
C LEU A 515 0.01 27.35 5.63
N VAL A 516 -0.83 27.45 4.58
CA VAL A 516 -0.41 27.17 3.20
C VAL A 516 -0.79 28.30 2.24
N ASP A 517 -0.06 28.36 1.13
CA ASP A 517 -0.31 29.26 0.00
C ASP A 517 -1.20 28.53 -1.03
N PRO A 518 -2.46 28.95 -1.22
CA PRO A 518 -3.38 28.27 -2.13
C PRO A 518 -3.01 28.41 -3.61
N SER A 519 -2.03 29.25 -3.96
CA SER A 519 -1.50 29.38 -5.33
C SER A 519 -0.35 28.42 -5.63
N ARG A 520 0.21 27.75 -4.61
CA ARG A 520 1.33 26.83 -4.71
C ARG A 520 0.97 25.45 -4.17
N VAL A 521 -0.03 24.82 -4.83
CA VAL A 521 -0.53 23.49 -4.47
C VAL A 521 -0.11 22.49 -5.52
N GLY A 522 0.57 21.42 -5.09
CA GLY A 522 0.85 20.25 -5.90
C GLY A 522 -0.02 19.06 -5.48
N MET A 523 -0.26 18.15 -6.40
CA MET A 523 -0.99 16.91 -6.10
C MET A 523 -0.35 15.72 -6.81
N GLY A 524 -0.40 14.57 -6.16
CA GLY A 524 0.07 13.33 -6.76
C GLY A 524 -0.74 12.13 -6.28
N GLY A 525 -0.66 11.02 -7.04
CA GLY A 525 -1.37 9.81 -6.69
C GLY A 525 -1.04 8.62 -7.57
N LEU A 526 -1.31 7.43 -7.03
CA LEU A 526 -1.29 6.14 -7.70
C LEU A 526 -2.72 5.60 -7.76
N SER A 527 -3.07 4.80 -8.77
CA SER A 527 -4.36 4.15 -8.91
C SER A 527 -5.50 5.19 -8.83
N PHE A 528 -6.50 4.99 -7.98
CA PHE A 528 -7.56 5.97 -7.77
C PHE A 528 -7.04 7.38 -7.40
N GLY A 529 -5.92 7.47 -6.69
CA GLY A 529 -5.28 8.74 -6.36
C GLY A 529 -4.75 9.47 -7.61
N SER A 530 -4.24 8.74 -8.59
CA SER A 530 -3.83 9.28 -9.90
C SER A 530 -5.03 9.79 -10.71
N GLU A 531 -6.11 9.03 -10.74
CA GLU A 531 -7.36 9.42 -11.40
C GLU A 531 -7.95 10.67 -10.75
N ALA A 532 -7.97 10.74 -9.42
CA ALA A 532 -8.42 11.91 -8.66
C ALA A 532 -7.54 13.15 -8.95
N ALA A 533 -6.22 13.00 -9.00
CA ALA A 533 -5.31 14.12 -9.29
C ALA A 533 -5.53 14.67 -10.71
N GLN A 534 -5.68 13.79 -11.70
CA GLN A 534 -5.96 14.19 -13.07
C GLN A 534 -7.36 14.80 -13.20
N TRP A 535 -8.36 14.30 -12.47
CA TRP A 535 -9.69 14.91 -12.44
C TRP A 535 -9.66 16.33 -11.85
N VAL A 536 -8.99 16.52 -10.72
CA VAL A 536 -8.81 17.86 -10.11
C VAL A 536 -8.09 18.81 -11.05
N MET A 537 -7.07 18.33 -11.77
CA MET A 537 -6.34 19.10 -12.78
C MET A 537 -7.24 19.54 -13.95
N MET A 538 -8.10 18.64 -14.45
CA MET A 538 -9.02 18.95 -15.56
C MET A 538 -10.19 19.86 -15.17
N ARG A 539 -10.56 19.89 -13.88
CA ARG A 539 -11.80 20.53 -13.39
C ARG A 539 -11.58 21.76 -12.53
N SER A 540 -10.31 22.08 -12.20
CA SER A 540 -9.98 23.23 -11.39
C SER A 540 -8.66 23.88 -11.79
N ASN A 541 -8.44 25.13 -11.36
CA ASN A 541 -7.18 25.85 -11.53
C ASN A 541 -6.37 25.89 -10.22
N ARG A 542 -6.61 24.94 -9.30
CA ARG A 542 -6.01 24.96 -7.96
C ARG A 542 -4.60 24.39 -7.94
N LEU A 543 -4.21 23.59 -8.93
CA LEU A 543 -2.94 22.88 -8.94
C LEU A 543 -1.88 23.62 -9.74
N ALA A 544 -0.71 23.81 -9.14
CA ALA A 544 0.49 24.38 -9.76
C ALA A 544 1.41 23.31 -10.37
N ALA A 545 1.34 22.05 -9.89
CA ALA A 545 2.08 20.92 -10.41
C ALA A 545 1.37 19.61 -10.05
N VAL A 546 1.51 18.59 -10.91
CA VAL A 546 0.95 17.25 -10.70
C VAL A 546 2.02 16.19 -10.94
N SER A 547 1.97 15.09 -10.18
CA SER A 547 2.76 13.89 -10.42
C SER A 547 1.87 12.66 -10.28
N VAL A 548 1.86 11.78 -11.26
CA VAL A 548 0.98 10.59 -11.30
C VAL A 548 1.78 9.33 -11.59
N ALA A 549 1.40 8.22 -10.94
CA ALA A 549 2.07 6.93 -11.09
C ALA A 549 1.20 5.86 -11.81
N THR A 550 0.00 6.22 -12.25
CA THR A 550 -0.89 5.36 -13.05
C THR A 550 -1.61 6.22 -14.08
N PRO A 551 -1.79 5.75 -15.33
CA PRO A 551 -2.64 6.44 -16.31
C PRO A 551 -4.11 6.37 -15.86
N THR A 552 -4.92 7.28 -16.39
CA THR A 552 -6.37 7.20 -16.24
C THR A 552 -7.00 6.54 -17.49
N LEU A 553 -8.31 6.32 -17.45
CA LEU A 553 -9.05 5.68 -18.53
C LEU A 553 -8.95 6.45 -19.86
N THR A 554 -8.48 5.78 -20.89
CA THR A 554 -8.32 6.29 -22.26
C THR A 554 -8.91 5.31 -23.29
N PRO A 555 -9.13 5.72 -24.52
CA PRO A 555 -9.49 4.79 -25.60
C PRO A 555 -8.49 3.65 -25.77
N THR A 556 -7.18 3.90 -25.66
CA THR A 556 -6.15 2.86 -25.71
C THR A 556 -6.30 1.88 -24.56
N TYR A 557 -6.55 2.35 -23.32
CA TYR A 557 -6.83 1.47 -22.19
C TYR A 557 -8.04 0.56 -22.48
N TYR A 558 -9.14 1.13 -22.99
CA TYR A 558 -10.31 0.33 -23.35
C TYR A 558 -9.96 -0.76 -24.39
N LEU A 559 -9.20 -0.40 -25.42
CA LEU A 559 -8.85 -1.34 -26.51
C LEU A 559 -7.93 -2.46 -26.01
N THR A 560 -6.92 -2.13 -25.22
CA THR A 560 -5.95 -3.12 -24.70
C THR A 560 -6.58 -4.06 -23.68
N GLN A 561 -7.57 -3.60 -22.92
CA GLN A 561 -8.25 -4.39 -21.89
C GLN A 561 -9.55 -5.05 -22.36
N SER A 562 -10.07 -4.69 -23.53
CA SER A 562 -11.39 -5.15 -24.00
C SER A 562 -11.49 -6.65 -24.23
N LEU A 563 -10.38 -7.33 -24.43
CA LEU A 563 -10.33 -8.79 -24.60
C LEU A 563 -10.49 -9.57 -23.30
N GLN A 564 -10.39 -8.94 -22.14
CA GLN A 564 -10.66 -9.60 -20.84
C GLN A 564 -12.10 -10.15 -20.68
N GLY A 565 -12.90 -10.00 -21.75
CA GLY A 565 -14.24 -10.56 -21.84
C GLY A 565 -15.35 -9.63 -21.34
N ALA A 566 -16.55 -10.20 -21.28
CA ALA A 566 -17.76 -9.45 -20.96
C ALA A 566 -17.74 -8.82 -19.55
N GLY A 567 -17.05 -9.42 -18.62
CA GLY A 567 -16.91 -8.90 -17.24
C GLY A 567 -16.24 -7.54 -17.18
N PHE A 568 -15.16 -7.33 -17.91
CA PHE A 568 -14.46 -6.05 -18.01
C PHE A 568 -15.37 -4.94 -18.55
N LYS A 569 -16.00 -5.19 -19.72
CA LYS A 569 -16.90 -4.23 -20.36
C LYS A 569 -18.12 -3.90 -19.48
N ALA A 570 -18.72 -4.92 -18.85
CA ALA A 570 -19.83 -4.73 -17.93
C ALA A 570 -19.44 -3.87 -16.72
N ASN A 571 -18.22 -4.08 -16.19
CA ASN A 571 -17.72 -3.28 -15.08
C ASN A 571 -17.46 -1.82 -15.48
N LEU A 572 -16.82 -1.57 -16.63
CA LEU A 572 -16.62 -0.20 -17.13
C LEU A 572 -17.96 0.52 -17.35
N LEU A 573 -18.94 -0.15 -17.93
CA LEU A 573 -20.27 0.45 -18.15
C LEU A 573 -20.96 0.75 -16.82
N LYS A 574 -20.87 -0.16 -15.85
CA LYS A 574 -21.51 0.00 -14.53
C LYS A 574 -20.86 1.10 -13.70
N GLU A 575 -19.53 1.10 -13.56
CA GLU A 575 -18.81 1.98 -12.64
C GLU A 575 -18.51 3.38 -13.24
N TRP A 576 -18.24 3.45 -14.55
CA TRP A 576 -17.88 4.71 -15.21
C TRP A 576 -18.90 5.18 -16.27
N GLY A 577 -19.89 4.38 -16.61
CA GLY A 577 -20.81 4.66 -17.71
C GLY A 577 -20.16 4.56 -19.10
N LEU A 578 -19.04 3.80 -19.20
CA LEU A 578 -18.24 3.69 -20.42
C LEU A 578 -18.54 2.38 -21.17
N GLY A 579 -19.15 2.50 -22.34
CA GLY A 579 -19.08 1.51 -23.42
C GLY A 579 -17.82 1.73 -24.27
N SER A 580 -17.79 1.20 -25.50
CA SER A 580 -16.71 1.55 -26.43
C SER A 580 -16.71 3.06 -26.72
N PRO A 581 -15.57 3.63 -27.16
CA PRO A 581 -15.50 5.05 -27.54
C PRO A 581 -16.56 5.48 -28.57
N SER A 582 -17.01 4.57 -29.44
CA SER A 582 -18.07 4.84 -30.41
C SER A 582 -19.49 4.73 -29.82
N GLU A 583 -19.70 3.89 -28.83
CA GLU A 583 -21.01 3.70 -28.16
C GLU A 583 -21.34 4.81 -27.17
N THR A 584 -20.34 5.31 -26.45
CA THR A 584 -20.51 6.33 -25.39
C THR A 584 -19.55 7.52 -25.55
N PRO A 585 -19.52 8.21 -26.73
CA PRO A 585 -18.51 9.24 -26.99
C PRO A 585 -18.56 10.42 -26.02
N GLU A 586 -19.74 10.82 -25.55
CA GLU A 586 -19.89 11.94 -24.62
C GLU A 586 -19.38 11.60 -23.20
N ALA A 587 -19.53 10.34 -22.76
CA ALA A 587 -18.96 9.88 -21.51
C ALA A 587 -17.42 9.90 -21.58
N TRP A 588 -16.84 9.44 -22.69
CA TRP A 588 -15.40 9.51 -22.93
C TRP A 588 -14.87 10.95 -22.96
N LYS A 589 -15.54 11.86 -23.68
CA LYS A 589 -15.20 13.29 -23.69
C LYS A 589 -15.27 13.93 -22.29
N ARG A 590 -16.20 13.47 -21.47
CA ARG A 590 -16.33 13.98 -20.10
C ARG A 590 -15.19 13.52 -19.21
N LEU A 591 -14.77 12.27 -19.34
CA LEU A 591 -13.94 11.58 -18.36
C LEU A 591 -12.45 11.57 -18.76
N SER A 592 -12.16 11.25 -20.02
CA SER A 592 -10.78 10.96 -20.42
C SER A 592 -9.96 12.21 -20.71
N PRO A 593 -8.72 12.31 -20.20
CA PRO A 593 -7.79 13.39 -20.54
C PRO A 593 -7.46 13.44 -22.04
N ALA A 594 -7.54 12.32 -22.75
CA ALA A 594 -7.30 12.26 -24.18
C ALA A 594 -8.22 13.19 -25.01
N PHE A 595 -9.42 13.49 -24.51
CA PHE A 595 -10.36 14.43 -25.13
C PHE A 595 -10.39 15.81 -24.46
N ASN A 596 -9.46 16.08 -23.53
CA ASN A 596 -9.44 17.31 -22.73
C ASN A 596 -8.03 17.91 -22.64
N ILE A 597 -7.22 17.75 -23.69
CA ILE A 597 -5.82 18.22 -23.72
C ILE A 597 -5.73 19.72 -23.45
N ASP A 598 -6.67 20.50 -23.97
CA ASP A 598 -6.80 21.94 -23.73
C ASP A 598 -7.00 22.34 -22.26
N LYS A 599 -7.53 21.43 -21.43
CA LYS A 599 -7.72 21.62 -20.00
C LYS A 599 -6.51 21.20 -19.15
N LEU A 600 -5.60 20.42 -19.74
CA LEU A 600 -4.40 19.93 -19.08
C LEU A 600 -3.29 20.98 -19.18
N GLN A 601 -3.44 22.10 -18.47
CA GLN A 601 -2.48 23.23 -18.53
C GLN A 601 -1.50 23.25 -17.35
N THR A 602 -1.64 22.36 -16.39
CA THR A 602 -0.76 22.22 -15.22
C THR A 602 0.42 21.32 -15.58
N PRO A 603 1.65 21.69 -15.21
CA PRO A 603 2.82 20.82 -15.34
C PRO A 603 2.57 19.43 -14.75
N ILE A 604 2.83 18.38 -15.52
CA ILE A 604 2.56 17.00 -15.12
C ILE A 604 3.79 16.10 -15.32
N LEU A 605 4.17 15.40 -14.26
CA LEU A 605 5.15 14.32 -14.24
C LEU A 605 4.42 12.98 -14.21
N MET A 606 4.72 12.10 -15.11
CA MET A 606 4.18 10.74 -15.20
C MET A 606 5.30 9.74 -14.91
N GLN A 607 5.10 8.84 -13.95
CA GLN A 607 6.10 7.86 -13.52
C GLN A 607 5.43 6.49 -13.40
N PHE A 608 5.32 5.76 -14.52
CA PHE A 608 4.46 4.59 -14.63
C PHE A 608 5.24 3.27 -14.57
N ALA A 609 4.58 2.25 -14.05
CA ALA A 609 4.97 0.87 -14.25
C ALA A 609 4.89 0.49 -15.74
N GLU A 610 5.77 -0.40 -16.18
CA GLU A 610 5.75 -0.90 -17.56
C GLU A 610 4.41 -1.54 -17.93
N GLN A 611 3.78 -2.22 -17.00
CA GLN A 611 2.47 -2.85 -17.20
C GLN A 611 1.33 -1.87 -17.50
N GLU A 612 1.52 -0.55 -17.31
CA GLU A 612 0.42 0.41 -17.37
C GLU A 612 0.63 1.58 -18.34
N TYR A 613 1.89 1.88 -18.72
CA TYR A 613 2.23 3.10 -19.43
C TYR A 613 1.54 3.25 -20.79
N PHE A 614 1.21 2.15 -21.42
CA PHE A 614 0.64 2.13 -22.78
C PHE A 614 -0.67 2.94 -22.87
N ALA A 615 -1.46 2.91 -21.82
CA ALA A 615 -2.71 3.66 -21.74
C ALA A 615 -2.52 5.19 -21.72
N ALA A 616 -1.32 5.68 -21.44
CA ALA A 616 -1.03 7.11 -21.41
C ALA A 616 -0.83 7.73 -22.79
N TRP A 617 -0.54 6.95 -23.84
CA TRP A 617 -0.21 7.48 -25.17
C TRP A 617 -1.24 8.43 -25.74
N ASP A 618 -2.53 8.16 -25.51
CA ASP A 618 -3.64 8.97 -26.02
C ASP A 618 -3.61 10.44 -25.56
N TYR A 619 -2.95 10.74 -24.44
CA TYR A 619 -2.83 12.11 -23.93
C TYR A 619 -1.39 12.57 -23.75
N PHE A 620 -0.42 11.66 -23.51
CA PHE A 620 0.98 12.04 -23.42
C PHE A 620 1.52 12.63 -24.72
N VAL A 621 1.24 11.98 -25.87
CA VAL A 621 1.71 12.45 -27.17
C VAL A 621 1.17 13.86 -27.49
N PRO A 622 -0.15 14.11 -27.45
CA PRO A 622 -0.67 15.47 -27.67
C PRO A 622 -0.16 16.51 -26.67
N LEU A 623 0.05 16.12 -25.39
CA LEU A 623 0.63 17.02 -24.40
C LEU A 623 2.08 17.38 -24.74
N SER A 624 2.87 16.42 -25.19
CA SER A 624 4.28 16.64 -25.56
C SER A 624 4.43 17.61 -26.74
N GLU A 625 3.43 17.67 -27.63
CA GLU A 625 3.33 18.62 -28.73
C GLU A 625 2.81 19.99 -28.31
N SER A 626 2.15 20.07 -27.15
CA SER A 626 1.59 21.31 -26.60
C SER A 626 2.69 22.15 -25.89
N SER A 627 2.27 23.29 -25.29
CA SER A 627 3.15 24.07 -24.41
C SER A 627 3.15 23.59 -22.96
N THR A 628 2.26 22.69 -22.57
CA THR A 628 2.17 22.18 -21.21
C THR A 628 3.40 21.35 -20.86
N PRO A 629 4.11 21.64 -19.76
CA PRO A 629 5.24 20.83 -19.31
C PRO A 629 4.81 19.41 -18.98
N VAL A 630 5.40 18.42 -19.66
CA VAL A 630 5.12 17.01 -19.43
C VAL A 630 6.40 16.18 -19.54
N GLU A 631 6.61 15.26 -18.62
CA GLU A 631 7.58 14.18 -18.71
C GLU A 631 6.94 12.85 -18.40
N LEU A 632 7.38 11.79 -19.08
CA LEU A 632 6.98 10.40 -18.81
C LEU A 632 8.22 9.54 -18.58
N TYR A 633 8.24 8.88 -17.43
CA TYR A 633 9.21 7.82 -17.11
C TYR A 633 8.46 6.50 -16.99
N VAL A 634 9.03 5.45 -17.55
CA VAL A 634 8.50 4.08 -17.46
C VAL A 634 9.54 3.24 -16.74
N PHE A 635 9.12 2.52 -15.70
CA PHE A 635 9.98 1.64 -14.93
C PHE A 635 9.81 0.20 -15.44
N PRO A 636 10.89 -0.39 -15.99
CA PRO A 636 10.82 -1.73 -16.60
C PRO A 636 10.51 -2.80 -15.56
N HIS A 637 9.73 -3.80 -15.98
CA HIS A 637 9.34 -4.97 -15.19
C HIS A 637 8.63 -4.67 -13.86
N GLU A 638 8.17 -3.44 -13.68
CA GLU A 638 7.44 -3.06 -12.48
C GLU A 638 5.95 -3.36 -12.62
N PRO A 639 5.35 -4.02 -11.61
CA PRO A 639 3.91 -4.15 -11.49
C PRO A 639 3.29 -2.82 -10.99
N HIS A 640 1.97 -2.82 -10.78
CA HIS A 640 1.22 -1.66 -10.30
C HIS A 640 1.87 -0.92 -9.11
N LEU A 641 2.41 -1.67 -8.13
CA LEU A 641 3.24 -1.13 -7.05
C LEU A 641 4.71 -1.43 -7.33
N GLN A 642 5.53 -0.41 -7.40
CA GLN A 642 6.97 -0.59 -7.64
C GLN A 642 7.60 -1.49 -6.58
N ILE A 643 8.37 -2.46 -7.05
CA ILE A 643 9.00 -3.47 -6.19
C ILE A 643 10.52 -3.30 -6.08
N GLU A 644 11.16 -2.64 -7.04
CA GLU A 644 12.61 -2.46 -7.01
C GLU A 644 13.01 -1.21 -6.20
N PRO A 645 13.88 -1.33 -5.19
CA PRO A 645 14.28 -0.21 -4.34
C PRO A 645 14.89 0.99 -5.09
N ARG A 646 15.63 0.74 -6.18
CA ARG A 646 16.20 1.83 -7.02
C ARG A 646 15.13 2.58 -7.78
N HIS A 647 14.10 1.90 -8.27
CA HIS A 647 12.97 2.53 -8.94
C HIS A 647 12.16 3.38 -7.97
N GLN A 648 11.88 2.84 -6.77
CA GLN A 648 11.21 3.60 -5.70
C GLN A 648 12.01 4.85 -5.32
N LEU A 649 13.34 4.75 -5.18
CA LEU A 649 14.18 5.91 -4.88
C LEU A 649 14.16 6.92 -6.02
N ALA A 650 14.31 6.47 -7.27
CA ALA A 650 14.30 7.35 -8.44
C ALA A 650 12.96 8.10 -8.57
N ALA A 651 11.84 7.44 -8.31
CA ALA A 651 10.52 8.05 -8.29
C ALA A 651 10.38 9.08 -7.16
N ASN A 652 10.80 8.73 -5.95
CA ASN A 652 10.75 9.61 -4.78
C ASN A 652 11.64 10.85 -4.93
N ASP A 653 12.87 10.69 -5.39
CA ASP A 653 13.82 11.80 -5.60
C ASP A 653 13.30 12.75 -6.68
N ARG A 654 12.80 12.21 -7.80
CA ARG A 654 12.24 13.01 -8.89
C ARG A 654 10.97 13.74 -8.46
N ASN A 655 10.12 13.12 -7.67
CA ASN A 655 8.95 13.76 -7.09
C ASN A 655 9.33 14.92 -6.15
N LEU A 656 10.34 14.71 -5.29
CA LEU A 656 10.84 15.77 -4.42
C LEU A 656 11.37 16.95 -5.23
N ASP A 657 12.20 16.68 -6.24
CA ASP A 657 12.78 17.69 -7.13
C ASP A 657 11.69 18.43 -7.93
N TRP A 658 10.71 17.69 -8.50
CA TRP A 658 9.62 18.23 -9.28
C TRP A 658 8.80 19.24 -8.49
N PHE A 659 8.36 18.88 -7.29
CA PHE A 659 7.55 19.79 -6.46
C PHE A 659 8.38 20.95 -5.91
N ARG A 660 9.66 20.78 -5.60
CA ARG A 660 10.53 21.90 -5.24
C ARG A 660 10.73 22.87 -6.41
N PHE A 661 10.92 22.37 -7.62
CA PHE A 661 11.06 23.20 -8.81
C PHE A 661 9.78 24.02 -9.10
N TRP A 662 8.63 23.37 -9.12
CA TRP A 662 7.39 24.03 -9.52
C TRP A 662 6.72 24.85 -8.39
N LEU A 663 6.92 24.48 -7.12
CA LEU A 663 6.25 25.15 -6.00
C LEU A 663 7.16 26.12 -5.25
N GLN A 664 8.49 26.01 -5.40
CA GLN A 664 9.47 26.85 -4.68
C GLN A 664 10.47 27.57 -5.59
N ASP A 665 10.42 27.35 -6.91
CA ASP A 665 11.41 27.82 -7.87
C ASP A 665 12.86 27.35 -7.54
N TYR A 666 12.97 26.19 -6.92
CA TYR A 666 14.25 25.62 -6.49
C TYR A 666 14.92 24.80 -7.59
N VAL A 667 16.20 25.03 -7.80
CA VAL A 667 17.08 24.23 -8.64
C VAL A 667 18.15 23.60 -7.77
N ASP A 668 18.27 22.28 -7.82
CA ASP A 668 19.30 21.57 -7.06
C ASP A 668 20.68 21.83 -7.67
N PRO A 669 21.69 22.22 -6.86
CA PRO A 669 23.04 22.46 -7.35
C PRO A 669 23.81 21.17 -7.69
N ASP A 670 23.26 19.99 -7.46
CA ASP A 670 23.90 18.72 -7.78
C ASP A 670 24.15 18.58 -9.29
N PRO A 671 25.42 18.44 -9.74
CA PRO A 671 25.74 18.30 -11.16
C PRO A 671 25.07 17.10 -11.83
N GLU A 672 24.78 16.02 -11.10
CA GLU A 672 24.10 14.84 -11.63
C GLU A 672 22.65 15.14 -12.02
N LYS A 673 22.05 16.16 -11.44
CA LYS A 673 20.68 16.63 -11.73
C LYS A 673 20.61 17.77 -12.75
N ALA A 674 21.75 18.32 -13.19
CA ALA A 674 21.81 19.52 -14.03
C ALA A 674 21.01 19.39 -15.33
N GLU A 675 21.06 18.23 -16.00
CA GLU A 675 20.31 17.97 -17.22
C GLU A 675 18.78 17.96 -16.96
N GLN A 676 18.32 17.34 -15.87
CA GLN A 676 16.93 17.32 -15.47
C GLN A 676 16.38 18.73 -15.27
N TYR A 677 17.09 19.55 -14.50
CA TYR A 677 16.65 20.93 -14.25
C TYR A 677 16.72 21.81 -15.50
N HIS A 678 17.71 21.64 -16.37
CA HIS A 678 17.79 22.35 -17.64
C HIS A 678 16.59 22.05 -18.56
N ARG A 679 16.15 20.78 -18.62
CA ARG A 679 14.92 20.42 -19.35
C ARG A 679 13.69 21.10 -18.75
N TRP A 680 13.56 21.09 -17.42
CA TRP A 680 12.42 21.70 -16.73
C TRP A 680 12.39 23.23 -16.87
N GLU A 681 13.53 23.90 -16.81
CA GLU A 681 13.66 25.34 -17.10
C GLU A 681 13.21 25.67 -18.53
N THR A 682 13.63 24.87 -19.50
CA THR A 682 13.23 25.03 -20.91
C THR A 682 11.72 24.85 -21.08
N MET A 683 11.13 23.81 -20.47
CA MET A 683 9.68 23.59 -20.49
C MET A 683 8.93 24.75 -19.83
N LYS A 684 9.41 25.22 -18.66
CA LYS A 684 8.81 26.34 -17.93
C LYS A 684 8.83 27.63 -18.73
N ALA A 685 9.96 27.96 -19.38
CA ALA A 685 10.08 29.12 -20.22
C ALA A 685 9.08 29.10 -21.40
N ARG A 686 8.98 27.97 -22.10
CA ARG A 686 8.00 27.76 -23.20
C ARG A 686 6.55 27.91 -22.70
N TRP A 687 6.21 27.29 -21.57
CA TRP A 687 4.89 27.35 -20.97
C TRP A 687 4.48 28.76 -20.55
N VAL A 688 5.38 29.49 -19.90
CA VAL A 688 5.14 30.89 -19.50
C VAL A 688 4.93 31.78 -20.71
N ALA A 689 5.75 31.65 -21.76
CA ALA A 689 5.62 32.42 -23.00
C ALA A 689 4.25 32.17 -23.68
N ALA A 690 3.81 30.92 -23.79
CA ALA A 690 2.51 30.57 -24.36
C ALA A 690 1.34 31.16 -23.58
N ARG A 691 1.38 31.17 -22.25
CA ARG A 691 0.33 31.78 -21.40
C ARG A 691 0.27 33.28 -21.55
N HIS A 692 1.41 33.96 -21.70
CA HIS A 692 1.45 35.40 -21.98
C HIS A 692 0.83 35.75 -23.33
N GLN A 693 1.08 34.97 -24.38
CA GLN A 693 0.51 35.16 -25.70
C GLN A 693 -1.03 34.98 -25.67
N ALA A 694 -1.52 33.90 -25.05
CA ALA A 694 -2.96 33.64 -24.91
C ALA A 694 -3.68 34.74 -24.12
N GLY A 695 -3.04 35.30 -23.11
CA GLY A 695 -3.56 36.45 -22.34
C GLY A 695 -3.68 37.74 -23.19
N GLN A 696 -2.71 37.98 -24.06
CA GLN A 696 -2.74 39.14 -24.96
C GLN A 696 -3.79 39.01 -26.08
N ASP A 697 -3.95 37.82 -26.66
CA ASP A 697 -4.95 37.57 -27.70
C ASP A 697 -6.37 37.61 -27.11
N GLY A 698 -6.59 37.14 -25.91
CA GLY A 698 -7.86 37.25 -25.19
C GLY A 698 -8.25 38.71 -24.83
N SER A 699 -7.28 39.60 -24.61
CA SER A 699 -7.53 41.03 -24.40
C SER A 699 -7.87 41.76 -25.70
N ARG A 700 -7.17 41.45 -26.78
CA ARG A 700 -7.44 42.02 -28.14
C ARG A 700 -8.82 41.64 -28.70
N SER A 701 -9.26 40.42 -28.46
CA SER A 701 -10.60 39.97 -28.89
C SER A 701 -11.73 40.63 -28.12
N ARG A 702 -11.51 41.04 -26.87
CA ARG A 702 -12.50 41.81 -26.07
C ARG A 702 -12.58 43.28 -26.49
N GLU A 703 -11.49 43.88 -26.93
CA GLU A 703 -11.47 45.26 -27.44
C GLU A 703 -12.15 45.42 -28.80
N HIS A 704 -12.12 44.38 -29.64
CA HIS A 704 -12.74 44.39 -30.98
C HIS A 704 -14.21 43.94 -30.99
N GLY A 705 -14.71 43.33 -29.91
CA GLY A 705 -16.12 42.91 -29.76
C GLY A 705 -17.08 43.94 -29.14
N GLY A 706 -16.58 45.13 -28.75
CA GLY A 706 -17.34 46.17 -28.04
C GLY A 706 -18.02 47.23 -28.94
N GLY A 707 -18.04 47.10 -30.27
CA GLY A 707 -18.54 48.12 -31.20
C GLY A 707 -19.75 47.72 -32.04
N GLY A 708 -20.90 47.53 -31.43
CA GLY A 708 -22.14 47.25 -32.17
C GLY A 708 -23.37 47.47 -31.29
N ALA A 709 -23.70 48.73 -31.00
CA ALA A 709 -25.04 49.06 -30.50
C ALA A 709 -26.02 49.11 -31.71
N PRO A 710 -27.16 48.44 -31.64
CA PRO A 710 -28.22 48.70 -32.62
C PRO A 710 -28.86 50.03 -32.32
N GLN A 711 -28.85 50.95 -33.28
CA GLN A 711 -29.73 52.12 -33.30
C GLN A 711 -31.13 51.76 -33.80
N PRO A 712 -32.16 52.55 -33.45
CA PRO A 712 -33.54 52.16 -33.19
C PRO A 712 -34.36 51.76 -34.42
#